data_f418be6d1aeb9c2a7589eab13c4c52d9
#
_entry.id   f418be6d1aeb9c2a7589eab13c4c52d9
#
_cell.length_a   1.000
_cell.length_b   1.000
_cell.length_c   1.000
_cell.angle_alpha   90.00
_cell.angle_beta   90.00
_cell.angle_gamma   90.00
#
_symmetry.space_group_name_H-M   'P 1'
#
loop_
_entity.id
_entity.type
_entity.pdbx_description
1 polymer ?
#
loop_
_entity_poly.entity_id
_entity_poly.type
_entity_poly.pdbx_seq_one_letter_code
_entity_poly.pdbx_strand_id
1 'polypeptide(L)'
;MKTNLQKPVSPLILRAVYSFSFLLILSLFPGAIHAQWNDNTSVNIQISGLTIADMQSASTTDGKTWVAFYVQNGNNYDMRAQLIDAAGYKLLGSDGVLIDNKPSGSATYVFNVCVDASNNLIIGYQDQRAGPLQSVLYKISQTGAQLWGANGIVLGGGLAPYPAVLSNGEVIVAWIADAGYTLNLQKITTSGTLAWVTPIQVLVGTSATTRGQIIANTAGKFTMVYQKGTMYTTLYAQMFDNNGTALYAPLQICNQTTAAYRYYSIAGESDTTYYGYYSSTGNRFNSFLQRINPDGTIPWGMNGSNFNTSTGTNDNYQGTTCINLTPGSGYVWSVCTFSDPNQTVYGIYIQKFLKSGGARQFTDAGKVVYPIGSSMYTQAGDLALVNDTPMFMYYISNYKIYATRLDASGNFLWPGNQVELSSTTATMANAKGRYGFTPDGPNRCAGIWTEKRGANYLGYAQGVSIGGLIGIKVATQNNVPPTITTNQGTLQLVDTIFPTSASQSATWSIVPVTGAASIDSNGLVTGIANGTVYGVAIALQDNTVSDSILITLTNQTASAPTVVTLPASNVTSNAATLNGTVNANTLSTDVIFAYGTNVFYGHIVPANPPTVTGNTVTPVSADITGLTPNTLYHYRVSATNAAGTSTGADITFSTGNVGVSGNDPSKIDIYPVPNDGHFNITLNSENEVSYKLEIYNNLGERIYGDHTIIVKGTTVTSVDLGPVPSGLYTIILRNSENQAVRKFMVNK
;
A
#
# COMPACT_ATOMS: atom_id res chain seq x y z
N MET A 1 -15.36 18.90 -65.35
CA MET A 1 -16.69 18.36 -65.17
C MET A 1 -16.64 17.27 -64.10
N LYS A 2 -17.56 17.33 -63.20
CA LYS A 2 -17.88 16.54 -61.98
C LYS A 2 -17.14 16.94 -60.71
N THR A 3 -17.79 17.87 -60.03
CA THR A 3 -17.76 18.23 -58.66
C THR A 3 -18.13 17.05 -57.77
N ASN A 4 -17.30 16.73 -56.76
CA ASN A 4 -17.69 15.86 -55.64
C ASN A 4 -17.84 16.73 -54.38
N LEU A 5 -19.10 16.93 -53.99
CA LEU A 5 -19.51 17.51 -52.73
C LEU A 5 -19.15 16.58 -51.57
N GLN A 6 -18.32 17.06 -50.63
CA GLN A 6 -18.17 16.43 -49.32
C GLN A 6 -19.45 16.69 -48.51
N LYS A 7 -20.09 15.62 -48.07
CA LYS A 7 -21.20 15.66 -47.10
C LYS A 7 -20.64 15.95 -45.71
N PRO A 8 -21.32 16.74 -44.87
CA PRO A 8 -20.90 16.96 -43.50
C PRO A 8 -21.10 15.71 -42.68
N VAL A 9 -20.08 15.37 -41.86
CA VAL A 9 -20.11 14.25 -40.93
C VAL A 9 -21.06 14.59 -39.78
N SER A 10 -22.02 13.72 -39.55
CA SER A 10 -23.07 13.83 -38.53
C SER A 10 -22.52 13.85 -37.10
N PRO A 11 -23.13 14.62 -36.16
CA PRO A 11 -22.70 14.68 -34.76
C PRO A 11 -22.87 13.38 -33.95
N LEU A 12 -23.36 12.31 -34.57
CA LEU A 12 -23.54 11.01 -33.89
C LEU A 12 -22.21 10.25 -33.62
N ILE A 13 -21.15 10.55 -34.35
CA ILE A 13 -19.86 9.83 -34.17
C ILE A 13 -19.08 10.31 -32.93
N LEU A 14 -19.30 11.57 -32.52
CA LEU A 14 -18.61 12.10 -31.32
C LEU A 14 -19.22 11.57 -30.01
N ARG A 15 -20.49 11.14 -30.00
CA ARG A 15 -21.11 10.52 -28.83
C ARG A 15 -20.69 9.09 -28.59
N ALA A 16 -20.30 8.35 -29.65
CA ALA A 16 -19.88 6.96 -29.54
C ALA A 16 -18.49 6.78 -28.91
N VAL A 17 -17.58 7.74 -29.07
CA VAL A 17 -16.21 7.66 -28.54
C VAL A 17 -16.18 7.94 -27.03
N TYR A 18 -17.00 8.87 -26.53
CA TYR A 18 -17.07 9.13 -25.09
C TYR A 18 -17.85 8.06 -24.31
N SER A 19 -18.84 7.41 -24.93
CA SER A 19 -19.57 6.29 -24.32
C SER A 19 -18.70 5.02 -24.24
N PHE A 20 -17.73 4.82 -25.14
CA PHE A 20 -16.88 3.65 -25.14
C PHE A 20 -15.75 3.73 -24.10
N SER A 21 -15.26 4.92 -23.77
CA SER A 21 -14.26 5.11 -22.72
C SER A 21 -14.84 4.95 -21.32
N PHE A 22 -16.12 5.29 -21.13
CA PHE A 22 -16.81 5.07 -19.86
C PHE A 22 -17.28 3.62 -19.67
N LEU A 23 -17.59 2.92 -20.77
CA LEU A 23 -17.96 1.50 -20.71
C LEU A 23 -16.76 0.58 -20.46
N LEU A 24 -15.54 1.00 -20.84
CA LEU A 24 -14.32 0.19 -20.64
C LEU A 24 -13.79 0.26 -19.20
N ILE A 25 -14.14 1.30 -18.44
CA ILE A 25 -13.81 1.41 -17.00
C ILE A 25 -14.84 0.64 -16.14
N LEU A 26 -16.07 0.51 -16.60
CA LEU A 26 -17.12 -0.24 -15.87
C LEU A 26 -17.01 -1.77 -16.05
N SER A 27 -16.27 -2.25 -17.05
CA SER A 27 -16.04 -3.71 -17.26
C SER A 27 -14.89 -4.29 -16.44
N LEU A 28 -14.21 -3.48 -15.61
CA LEU A 28 -13.13 -3.93 -14.71
C LEU A 28 -13.59 -4.22 -13.27
N PHE A 29 -14.88 -4.07 -12.97
CA PHE A 29 -15.45 -4.50 -11.69
C PHE A 29 -16.62 -5.48 -11.93
N PRO A 30 -16.33 -6.76 -12.17
CA PRO A 30 -17.37 -7.77 -12.15
C PRO A 30 -17.58 -8.24 -10.70
N GLY A 31 -18.72 -7.98 -10.17
CA GLY A 31 -19.17 -8.65 -8.97
C GLY A 31 -19.28 -7.75 -7.75
N ALA A 32 -20.32 -7.99 -7.00
CA ALA A 32 -20.62 -7.38 -5.72
C ALA A 32 -19.35 -7.23 -4.85
N ILE A 33 -19.14 -6.03 -4.32
CA ILE A 33 -18.10 -5.77 -3.31
C ILE A 33 -18.58 -6.48 -2.03
N HIS A 34 -18.30 -7.76 -1.94
CA HIS A 34 -18.39 -8.51 -0.69
C HIS A 34 -16.98 -8.70 -0.18
N ALA A 35 -16.72 -8.36 1.08
CA ALA A 35 -15.51 -8.80 1.75
C ALA A 35 -15.42 -10.32 1.61
N GLN A 36 -14.30 -10.84 1.12
CA GLN A 36 -14.13 -12.30 1.02
C GLN A 36 -13.81 -12.93 2.38
N TRP A 37 -13.20 -12.17 3.30
CA TRP A 37 -13.08 -12.59 4.68
C TRP A 37 -14.46 -12.53 5.35
N ASN A 38 -14.93 -13.64 5.86
CA ASN A 38 -16.22 -13.70 6.59
C ASN A 38 -16.06 -14.51 7.88
N ASP A 39 -17.02 -14.38 8.77
CA ASP A 39 -17.07 -15.07 10.06
C ASP A 39 -17.57 -16.52 9.95
N ASN A 40 -18.04 -16.94 8.78
CA ASN A 40 -18.45 -18.31 8.55
C ASN A 40 -17.26 -19.22 8.30
N THR A 41 -16.80 -19.86 9.35
CA THR A 41 -15.61 -20.74 9.34
C THR A 41 -15.79 -22.01 8.51
N SER A 42 -16.98 -22.26 7.95
CA SER A 42 -17.21 -23.29 6.93
C SER A 42 -16.93 -22.82 5.50
N VAL A 43 -16.81 -21.51 5.28
CA VAL A 43 -16.65 -20.86 3.97
C VAL A 43 -15.38 -20.00 3.97
N ASN A 44 -14.24 -20.66 3.96
CA ASN A 44 -12.94 -19.98 3.87
C ASN A 44 -12.59 -19.67 2.41
N ILE A 45 -11.67 -18.72 2.20
CA ILE A 45 -11.15 -18.44 0.87
C ILE A 45 -10.38 -19.65 0.35
N GLN A 46 -10.84 -20.21 -0.75
CA GLN A 46 -10.12 -21.26 -1.46
C GLN A 46 -9.02 -20.63 -2.31
N ILE A 47 -7.77 -20.96 -2.02
CA ILE A 47 -6.58 -20.37 -2.70
C ILE A 47 -6.54 -20.80 -4.16
N SER A 48 -6.84 -22.09 -4.44
CA SER A 48 -6.89 -22.69 -5.78
C SER A 48 -7.89 -23.84 -5.82
N GLY A 49 -8.48 -24.09 -6.99
CA GLY A 49 -9.30 -25.29 -7.26
C GLY A 49 -8.49 -26.56 -7.52
N LEU A 50 -7.16 -26.44 -7.56
CA LEU A 50 -6.24 -27.53 -7.85
C LEU A 50 -5.79 -28.24 -6.57
N THR A 51 -5.40 -29.51 -6.67
CA THR A 51 -4.88 -30.27 -5.53
C THR A 51 -3.54 -29.75 -5.07
N ILE A 52 -3.47 -29.22 -3.85
CA ILE A 52 -2.26 -28.61 -3.27
C ILE A 52 -1.53 -29.64 -2.42
N ALA A 53 -0.23 -29.81 -2.66
CA ALA A 53 0.63 -30.71 -1.92
C ALA A 53 1.35 -30.04 -0.73
N ASP A 54 1.81 -28.81 -0.90
CA ASP A 54 2.44 -28.00 0.16
C ASP A 54 2.30 -26.51 -0.16
N MET A 55 2.35 -25.65 0.85
CA MET A 55 2.26 -24.20 0.68
C MET A 55 2.99 -23.42 1.77
N GLN A 56 3.42 -22.21 1.43
CA GLN A 56 4.01 -21.24 2.35
C GLN A 56 3.46 -19.85 2.08
N SER A 57 3.43 -19.01 3.10
CA SER A 57 3.01 -17.61 2.97
C SER A 57 4.13 -16.64 3.34
N ALA A 58 4.03 -15.44 2.79
CA ALA A 58 4.86 -14.31 3.14
C ALA A 58 4.03 -13.02 3.07
N SER A 59 4.21 -12.13 4.04
CA SER A 59 3.52 -10.84 4.10
C SER A 59 4.22 -9.78 3.25
N THR A 60 3.42 -8.87 2.70
CA THR A 60 3.88 -7.65 2.05
C THR A 60 3.77 -6.46 2.99
N THR A 61 4.49 -5.40 2.72
CA THR A 61 4.42 -4.15 3.51
C THR A 61 3.14 -3.35 3.23
N ASP A 62 2.46 -3.63 2.13
CA ASP A 62 1.20 -2.99 1.73
C ASP A 62 -0.06 -3.80 2.14
N GLY A 63 0.10 -4.75 3.06
CA GLY A 63 -1.02 -5.46 3.68
C GLY A 63 -1.62 -6.59 2.85
N LYS A 64 -0.84 -7.18 1.96
CA LYS A 64 -1.25 -8.37 1.19
C LYS A 64 -0.49 -9.61 1.67
N THR A 65 -1.03 -10.77 1.36
CA THR A 65 -0.42 -12.07 1.66
C THR A 65 -0.10 -12.82 0.38
N TRP A 66 1.18 -13.10 0.15
CA TRP A 66 1.62 -14.06 -0.83
C TRP A 66 1.41 -15.50 -0.32
N VAL A 67 0.92 -16.36 -1.18
CA VAL A 67 0.86 -17.81 -0.96
C VAL A 67 1.52 -18.50 -2.14
N ALA A 68 2.65 -19.13 -1.92
CA ALA A 68 3.29 -20.02 -2.88
C ALA A 68 2.92 -21.47 -2.58
N PHE A 69 2.66 -22.28 -3.59
CA PHE A 69 2.18 -23.64 -3.40
C PHE A 69 2.52 -24.56 -4.57
N TYR A 70 2.72 -25.83 -4.22
CA TYR A 70 2.82 -26.92 -5.18
C TYR A 70 1.45 -27.49 -5.51
N VAL A 71 1.17 -27.64 -6.80
CA VAL A 71 0.00 -28.33 -7.33
C VAL A 71 0.43 -29.66 -7.93
N GLN A 72 -0.22 -30.73 -7.51
CA GLN A 72 0.04 -32.04 -8.09
C GLN A 72 -0.43 -32.09 -9.54
N ASN A 73 0.45 -32.48 -10.46
CA ASN A 73 0.21 -32.63 -11.87
C ASN A 73 0.74 -34.00 -12.35
N GLY A 74 -0.09 -35.03 -12.25
CA GLY A 74 0.31 -36.41 -12.44
C GLY A 74 1.37 -36.86 -11.43
N ASN A 75 2.55 -37.25 -11.92
CA ASN A 75 3.72 -37.60 -11.07
C ASN A 75 4.64 -36.39 -10.79
N ASN A 76 4.29 -35.23 -11.28
CA ASN A 76 5.05 -33.98 -11.09
C ASN A 76 4.28 -32.97 -10.23
N TYR A 77 4.93 -31.86 -9.95
CA TYR A 77 4.37 -30.77 -9.19
C TYR A 77 4.65 -29.43 -9.87
N ASP A 78 3.61 -28.68 -10.15
CA ASP A 78 3.70 -27.33 -10.66
C ASP A 78 3.88 -26.34 -9.49
N MET A 79 4.82 -25.42 -9.58
CA MET A 79 4.96 -24.31 -8.63
C MET A 79 4.05 -23.17 -9.07
N ARG A 80 3.20 -22.71 -8.16
CA ARG A 80 2.26 -21.61 -8.38
C ARG A 80 2.31 -20.61 -7.23
N ALA A 81 1.80 -19.40 -7.47
CA ALA A 81 1.59 -18.41 -6.43
C ALA A 81 0.26 -17.68 -6.60
N GLN A 82 -0.32 -17.32 -5.47
CA GLN A 82 -1.48 -16.46 -5.35
C GLN A 82 -1.12 -15.26 -4.47
N LEU A 83 -1.69 -14.10 -4.77
CA LEU A 83 -1.63 -12.91 -3.93
C LEU A 83 -3.05 -12.61 -3.44
N ILE A 84 -3.21 -12.50 -2.13
CA ILE A 84 -4.49 -12.20 -1.48
C ILE A 84 -4.37 -10.80 -0.87
N ASP A 85 -5.30 -9.91 -1.18
CA ASP A 85 -5.30 -8.56 -0.62
C ASP A 85 -5.88 -8.51 0.80
N ALA A 86 -5.84 -7.33 1.39
CA ALA A 86 -6.33 -7.09 2.74
C ALA A 86 -7.84 -7.39 2.93
N ALA A 87 -8.62 -7.38 1.87
CA ALA A 87 -10.04 -7.72 1.89
C ALA A 87 -10.31 -9.21 1.57
N GLY A 88 -9.27 -10.00 1.29
CA GLY A 88 -9.38 -11.40 0.95
C GLY A 88 -9.60 -11.71 -0.53
N TYR A 89 -9.44 -10.73 -1.42
CA TYR A 89 -9.55 -11.00 -2.85
C TYR A 89 -8.29 -11.62 -3.41
N LYS A 90 -8.47 -12.63 -4.25
CA LYS A 90 -7.38 -13.23 -5.04
C LYS A 90 -7.04 -12.33 -6.22
N LEU A 91 -5.81 -11.84 -6.28
CA LEU A 91 -5.38 -10.88 -7.30
C LEU A 91 -4.82 -11.53 -8.57
N LEU A 92 -4.48 -12.83 -8.52
CA LEU A 92 -3.81 -13.55 -9.62
C LEU A 92 -4.69 -14.66 -10.23
N GLY A 93 -6.00 -14.39 -10.36
CA GLY A 93 -6.97 -15.32 -10.93
C GLY A 93 -7.41 -16.44 -9.97
N SER A 94 -8.24 -17.36 -10.44
CA SER A 94 -8.85 -18.42 -9.61
C SER A 94 -7.83 -19.37 -8.98
N ASP A 95 -6.77 -19.71 -9.71
CA ASP A 95 -5.79 -20.73 -9.35
C ASP A 95 -4.36 -20.20 -9.19
N GLY A 96 -4.22 -18.88 -9.07
CA GLY A 96 -2.93 -18.21 -9.02
C GLY A 96 -2.17 -18.32 -10.36
N VAL A 97 -0.98 -17.72 -10.41
CA VAL A 97 -0.11 -17.79 -11.59
C VAL A 97 0.77 -19.03 -11.55
N LEU A 98 0.96 -19.66 -12.72
CA LEU A 98 1.94 -20.71 -12.89
C LEU A 98 3.34 -20.09 -12.96
N ILE A 99 4.24 -20.54 -12.09
CA ILE A 99 5.63 -20.10 -12.04
C ILE A 99 6.52 -21.06 -12.79
N ASP A 100 6.37 -22.34 -12.52
CA ASP A 100 7.13 -23.38 -13.18
C ASP A 100 6.38 -24.72 -13.20
N ASN A 101 6.52 -25.46 -14.30
CA ASN A 101 5.94 -26.80 -14.50
C ASN A 101 6.99 -27.83 -14.94
N LYS A 102 8.24 -27.54 -14.71
CA LYS A 102 9.31 -28.49 -15.02
C LYS A 102 9.28 -29.69 -14.10
N PRO A 103 9.78 -30.85 -14.55
CA PRO A 103 9.81 -32.04 -13.73
C PRO A 103 10.40 -31.77 -12.34
N SER A 104 9.69 -32.19 -11.32
CA SER A 104 10.11 -32.00 -9.92
C SER A 104 10.22 -33.32 -9.14
N GLY A 105 10.18 -34.43 -9.79
CA GLY A 105 10.33 -35.86 -9.43
C GLY A 105 10.58 -36.31 -7.98
N SER A 106 10.53 -35.41 -7.01
CA SER A 106 10.81 -35.70 -5.61
C SER A 106 9.60 -35.43 -4.72
N ALA A 107 9.27 -36.36 -3.87
CA ALA A 107 8.26 -36.21 -2.83
C ALA A 107 8.68 -35.30 -1.67
N THR A 108 9.90 -34.78 -1.68
CA THR A 108 10.39 -33.81 -0.69
C THR A 108 10.12 -32.39 -1.18
N TYR A 109 8.98 -31.87 -0.81
CA TYR A 109 8.53 -30.52 -1.15
C TYR A 109 9.22 -29.51 -0.25
N VAL A 110 10.42 -29.11 -0.66
CA VAL A 110 11.17 -28.10 0.06
C VAL A 110 11.27 -26.86 -0.80
N PHE A 111 10.56 -25.87 -0.42
CA PHE A 111 10.73 -24.53 -0.96
C PHE A 111 10.68 -23.50 0.17
N ASN A 112 11.23 -22.34 -0.07
CA ASN A 112 11.20 -21.23 0.85
C ASN A 112 10.83 -19.94 0.11
N VAL A 113 10.17 -19.04 0.80
CA VAL A 113 9.69 -17.78 0.25
C VAL A 113 10.16 -16.60 1.10
N CYS A 114 10.40 -15.49 0.44
CA CYS A 114 10.57 -14.18 1.07
C CYS A 114 10.02 -13.10 0.13
N VAL A 115 9.92 -11.87 0.63
CA VAL A 115 9.36 -10.73 -0.10
C VAL A 115 10.40 -9.61 -0.11
N ASP A 116 10.58 -8.94 -1.26
CA ASP A 116 11.48 -7.79 -1.35
C ASP A 116 10.78 -6.48 -0.96
N ALA A 117 11.54 -5.38 -0.89
CA ALA A 117 11.01 -4.06 -0.53
C ALA A 117 9.97 -3.50 -1.52
N SER A 118 9.88 -4.07 -2.73
CA SER A 118 8.84 -3.74 -3.72
C SER A 118 7.64 -4.70 -3.65
N ASN A 119 7.57 -5.52 -2.60
CA ASN A 119 6.53 -6.52 -2.38
C ASN A 119 6.48 -7.63 -3.44
N ASN A 120 7.57 -7.86 -4.18
CA ASN A 120 7.68 -9.00 -5.08
C ASN A 120 8.02 -10.26 -4.28
N LEU A 121 7.40 -11.38 -4.67
CA LEU A 121 7.68 -12.69 -4.10
C LEU A 121 8.98 -13.26 -4.67
N ILE A 122 9.84 -13.78 -3.81
CA ILE A 122 11.01 -14.57 -4.18
C ILE A 122 10.79 -15.99 -3.68
N ILE A 123 10.92 -16.96 -4.60
CA ILE A 123 10.74 -18.38 -4.30
C ILE A 123 12.04 -19.10 -4.60
N GLY A 124 12.55 -19.82 -3.61
CA GLY A 124 13.62 -20.78 -3.78
C GLY A 124 13.08 -22.20 -3.69
N TYR A 125 13.22 -23.00 -4.75
CA TYR A 125 12.78 -24.39 -4.76
C TYR A 125 13.70 -25.26 -5.63
N GLN A 126 13.35 -26.53 -5.79
CA GLN A 126 14.16 -27.50 -6.54
C GLN A 126 13.32 -28.18 -7.63
N ASP A 127 13.93 -28.40 -8.79
CA ASP A 127 13.35 -29.16 -9.89
C ASP A 127 14.36 -30.12 -10.53
N GLN A 128 13.93 -30.87 -11.52
CA GLN A 128 14.74 -31.86 -12.28
C GLN A 128 14.82 -31.52 -13.76
N ARG A 129 14.80 -30.23 -14.11
CA ARG A 129 14.84 -29.75 -15.51
C ARG A 129 15.99 -30.30 -16.35
N ALA A 130 17.07 -30.72 -15.72
CA ALA A 130 18.28 -31.24 -16.37
C ALA A 130 18.62 -32.68 -15.90
N GLY A 131 17.64 -33.42 -15.37
CA GLY A 131 17.80 -34.77 -14.82
C GLY A 131 18.06 -34.80 -13.32
N PRO A 132 19.24 -34.39 -12.80
CA PRO A 132 19.47 -34.27 -11.35
C PRO A 132 18.67 -33.10 -10.76
N LEU A 133 18.43 -33.15 -9.44
CA LEU A 133 17.83 -32.03 -8.71
C LEU A 133 18.71 -30.78 -8.83
N GLN A 134 18.07 -29.66 -9.12
CA GLN A 134 18.70 -28.35 -9.20
C GLN A 134 17.97 -27.36 -8.30
N SER A 135 18.72 -26.51 -7.61
CA SER A 135 18.20 -25.39 -6.86
C SER A 135 17.95 -24.21 -7.77
N VAL A 136 16.76 -23.66 -7.70
CA VAL A 136 16.27 -22.60 -8.60
C VAL A 136 15.60 -21.48 -7.80
N LEU A 137 15.73 -20.25 -8.29
CA LEU A 137 15.06 -19.06 -7.76
C LEU A 137 14.18 -18.41 -8.81
N TYR A 138 13.02 -17.94 -8.37
CA TYR A 138 12.15 -17.05 -9.15
C TYR A 138 11.81 -15.79 -8.37
N LYS A 139 11.58 -14.70 -9.10
CA LYS A 139 11.04 -13.45 -8.55
C LYS A 139 9.78 -13.08 -9.31
N ILE A 140 8.68 -12.88 -8.58
CA ILE A 140 7.35 -12.68 -9.14
C ILE A 140 6.81 -11.33 -8.67
N SER A 141 6.37 -10.50 -9.60
CA SER A 141 5.73 -9.21 -9.27
C SER A 141 4.32 -9.41 -8.72
N GLN A 142 3.76 -8.40 -8.07
CA GLN A 142 2.36 -8.41 -7.60
C GLN A 142 1.32 -8.60 -8.74
N THR A 143 1.71 -8.40 -10.00
CA THR A 143 0.86 -8.69 -11.17
C THR A 143 1.07 -10.09 -11.73
N GLY A 144 1.92 -10.91 -11.12
CA GLY A 144 2.21 -12.27 -11.54
C GLY A 144 3.32 -12.40 -12.60
N ALA A 145 4.01 -11.30 -12.96
CA ALA A 145 5.09 -11.36 -13.96
C ALA A 145 6.37 -11.94 -13.35
N GLN A 146 7.05 -12.80 -14.11
CA GLN A 146 8.34 -13.37 -13.74
C GLN A 146 9.47 -12.38 -14.05
N LEU A 147 10.02 -11.75 -13.02
CA LEU A 147 10.99 -10.66 -13.17
C LEU A 147 12.41 -11.13 -13.49
N TRP A 148 12.74 -12.39 -13.19
CA TRP A 148 14.05 -13.00 -13.49
C TRP A 148 14.00 -13.98 -14.68
N GLY A 149 12.99 -13.83 -15.53
CA GLY A 149 12.78 -14.64 -16.74
C GLY A 149 12.06 -15.96 -16.48
N ALA A 150 11.55 -16.55 -17.57
CA ALA A 150 10.68 -17.73 -17.54
C ALA A 150 11.35 -19.02 -17.04
N ASN A 151 12.68 -19.05 -16.99
CA ASN A 151 13.43 -20.20 -16.47
C ASN A 151 13.95 -19.99 -15.04
N GLY A 152 13.72 -18.81 -14.44
CA GLY A 152 14.31 -18.45 -13.16
C GLY A 152 15.84 -18.46 -13.19
N ILE A 153 16.45 -18.42 -12.03
CA ILE A 153 17.91 -18.47 -11.86
C ILE A 153 18.30 -19.85 -11.35
N VAL A 154 19.07 -20.58 -12.12
CA VAL A 154 19.58 -21.90 -11.74
C VAL A 154 20.89 -21.72 -10.97
N LEU A 155 20.92 -22.22 -9.73
CA LEU A 155 22.11 -22.17 -8.86
C LEU A 155 23.08 -23.33 -9.09
N GLY A 156 22.60 -24.41 -9.71
CA GLY A 156 23.34 -25.66 -9.92
C GLY A 156 22.66 -26.84 -9.24
N GLY A 157 23.31 -28.01 -9.33
CA GLY A 157 22.83 -29.23 -8.67
C GLY A 157 22.68 -29.02 -7.17
N GLY A 158 21.57 -29.52 -6.63
CA GLY A 158 21.34 -29.42 -5.20
C GLY A 158 19.88 -29.25 -4.80
N LEU A 159 19.68 -29.05 -3.51
CA LEU A 159 18.34 -29.02 -2.89
C LEU A 159 18.24 -27.95 -1.80
N ALA A 160 16.98 -27.67 -1.44
CA ALA A 160 16.62 -26.84 -0.31
C ALA A 160 17.16 -25.39 -0.35
N PRO A 161 17.00 -24.64 -1.44
CA PRO A 161 17.44 -23.25 -1.47
C PRO A 161 16.64 -22.41 -0.47
N TYR A 162 17.37 -21.60 0.30
CA TYR A 162 16.83 -20.69 1.30
C TYR A 162 17.22 -19.25 0.95
N PRO A 163 16.36 -18.47 0.33
CA PRO A 163 16.63 -17.08 -0.03
C PRO A 163 16.36 -16.14 1.15
N ALA A 164 17.12 -15.05 1.21
CA ALA A 164 16.90 -13.91 2.08
C ALA A 164 17.22 -12.60 1.33
N VAL A 165 16.40 -11.58 1.47
CA VAL A 165 16.59 -10.28 0.82
C VAL A 165 17.45 -9.38 1.68
N LEU A 166 18.50 -8.82 1.10
CA LEU A 166 19.35 -7.81 1.73
C LEU A 166 18.71 -6.42 1.66
N SER A 167 19.15 -5.51 2.50
CA SER A 167 18.63 -4.14 2.57
C SER A 167 18.77 -3.33 1.26
N ASN A 168 19.71 -3.70 0.40
CA ASN A 168 19.91 -3.11 -0.93
C ASN A 168 19.07 -3.77 -2.04
N GLY A 169 18.21 -4.75 -1.71
CA GLY A 169 17.35 -5.48 -2.63
C GLY A 169 18.02 -6.64 -3.36
N GLU A 170 19.30 -6.90 -3.15
CA GLU A 170 19.98 -8.14 -3.58
C GLU A 170 19.49 -9.34 -2.74
N VAL A 171 19.65 -10.54 -3.26
CA VAL A 171 19.21 -11.77 -2.57
C VAL A 171 20.38 -12.66 -2.29
N ILE A 172 20.54 -13.05 -1.03
CA ILE A 172 21.45 -14.14 -0.63
C ILE A 172 20.65 -15.44 -0.60
N VAL A 173 21.25 -16.51 -1.10
CA VAL A 173 20.65 -17.84 -1.05
C VAL A 173 21.65 -18.87 -0.60
N ALA A 174 21.24 -19.74 0.32
CA ALA A 174 21.97 -20.94 0.71
C ALA A 174 21.30 -22.17 0.10
N TRP A 175 22.09 -23.16 -0.34
CA TRP A 175 21.56 -24.46 -0.77
C TRP A 175 22.60 -25.58 -0.54
N ILE A 176 22.14 -26.81 -0.52
CA ILE A 176 22.98 -27.98 -0.35
C ILE A 176 23.31 -28.54 -1.73
N ALA A 177 24.57 -28.60 -2.12
CA ALA A 177 24.99 -29.23 -3.37
C ALA A 177 24.82 -30.75 -3.31
N ASP A 178 24.41 -31.33 -4.42
CA ASP A 178 23.89 -32.71 -4.54
C ASP A 178 24.92 -33.79 -4.21
N ALA A 179 26.17 -33.66 -4.64
CA ALA A 179 27.13 -34.76 -4.67
C ALA A 179 28.03 -34.87 -3.41
N GLY A 180 27.93 -33.95 -2.44
CA GLY A 180 28.87 -33.95 -1.31
C GLY A 180 28.35 -33.27 -0.04
N TYR A 181 27.07 -33.01 0.03
CA TYR A 181 26.46 -32.28 1.14
C TYR A 181 27.19 -30.95 1.43
N THR A 182 27.67 -30.29 0.38
CA THR A 182 28.34 -29.00 0.49
C THR A 182 27.31 -27.91 0.65
N LEU A 183 27.42 -27.10 1.69
CA LEU A 183 26.56 -25.95 1.89
C LEU A 183 27.14 -24.74 1.16
N ASN A 184 26.44 -24.27 0.16
CA ASN A 184 26.82 -23.17 -0.71
C ASN A 184 26.04 -21.90 -0.39
N LEU A 185 26.67 -20.76 -0.66
CA LEU A 185 26.06 -19.43 -0.70
C LEU A 185 26.26 -18.81 -2.07
N GLN A 186 25.26 -18.10 -2.56
CA GLN A 186 25.33 -17.23 -3.73
C GLN A 186 24.58 -15.93 -3.47
N LYS A 187 25.02 -14.87 -4.12
CA LYS A 187 24.33 -13.60 -4.15
C LYS A 187 23.76 -13.34 -5.54
N ILE A 188 22.51 -12.91 -5.56
CA ILE A 188 21.77 -12.56 -6.78
C ILE A 188 21.56 -11.06 -6.78
N THR A 189 21.91 -10.40 -7.87
CA THR A 189 21.66 -8.96 -8.05
C THR A 189 20.16 -8.68 -8.16
N THR A 190 19.76 -7.43 -8.01
CA THR A 190 18.37 -7.01 -8.19
C THR A 190 17.82 -7.33 -9.59
N SER A 191 18.70 -7.36 -10.63
CA SER A 191 18.36 -7.71 -12.00
C SER A 191 18.30 -9.22 -12.27
N GLY A 192 18.66 -10.07 -11.31
CA GLY A 192 18.60 -11.52 -11.46
C GLY A 192 19.85 -12.16 -12.06
N THR A 193 21.01 -11.55 -11.86
CA THR A 193 22.28 -12.16 -12.26
C THR A 193 23.07 -12.66 -11.03
N LEU A 194 23.86 -13.72 -11.21
CA LEU A 194 24.76 -14.19 -10.18
C LEU A 194 25.84 -13.14 -9.91
N ALA A 195 25.93 -12.65 -8.69
CA ALA A 195 26.88 -11.61 -8.30
C ALA A 195 28.30 -12.18 -8.09
N TRP A 196 28.42 -13.43 -7.67
CA TRP A 196 29.69 -14.10 -7.50
C TRP A 196 29.92 -15.11 -8.62
N VAL A 197 31.13 -15.11 -9.19
CA VAL A 197 31.51 -16.02 -10.29
C VAL A 197 31.40 -17.48 -9.87
N THR A 198 31.79 -17.77 -8.62
CA THR A 198 31.66 -19.08 -7.98
C THR A 198 30.93 -18.95 -6.67
N PRO A 199 30.05 -19.89 -6.31
CA PRO A 199 29.43 -19.93 -5.00
C PRO A 199 30.46 -20.02 -3.88
N ILE A 200 30.15 -19.40 -2.75
CA ILE A 200 30.97 -19.53 -1.55
C ILE A 200 30.61 -20.86 -0.85
N GLN A 201 31.58 -21.72 -0.63
CA GLN A 201 31.40 -22.97 0.09
C GLN A 201 31.59 -22.72 1.58
N VAL A 202 30.51 -22.75 2.35
CA VAL A 202 30.55 -22.52 3.81
C VAL A 202 30.99 -23.78 4.55
N LEU A 203 30.51 -24.92 4.09
CA LEU A 203 30.86 -26.21 4.65
C LEU A 203 31.11 -27.20 3.53
N VAL A 204 32.29 -27.74 3.48
CA VAL A 204 32.69 -28.83 2.56
C VAL A 204 32.88 -30.07 3.39
N GLY A 205 32.22 -31.16 3.05
CA GLY A 205 32.44 -32.39 3.82
C GLY A 205 31.58 -33.57 3.42
N THR A 206 31.95 -34.72 3.92
CA THR A 206 31.32 -36.02 3.69
C THR A 206 30.12 -36.29 4.62
N SER A 207 29.74 -35.34 5.46
CA SER A 207 28.68 -35.49 6.46
C SER A 207 27.39 -34.78 5.99
N ALA A 208 26.26 -35.43 6.16
CA ALA A 208 24.96 -34.82 5.87
C ALA A 208 24.84 -33.48 6.59
N THR A 209 24.67 -32.42 5.83
CA THR A 209 24.36 -31.10 6.35
C THR A 209 22.87 -30.87 6.17
N THR A 210 22.28 -30.18 7.12
CA THR A 210 20.95 -29.66 6.92
C THR A 210 21.03 -28.25 6.34
N ARG A 211 19.88 -27.78 5.87
CA ARG A 211 19.70 -26.47 5.24
C ARG A 211 20.31 -25.36 6.06
N GLY A 212 21.06 -24.49 5.40
CA GLY A 212 21.41 -23.21 5.99
C GLY A 212 20.19 -22.29 5.97
N GLN A 213 19.80 -21.78 7.13
CA GLN A 213 18.81 -20.71 7.24
C GLN A 213 19.55 -19.38 7.31
N ILE A 214 19.04 -18.40 6.58
CA ILE A 214 19.66 -17.08 6.48
C ILE A 214 18.69 -16.03 7.01
N ILE A 215 19.22 -15.07 7.75
CA ILE A 215 18.55 -13.81 8.03
C ILE A 215 19.43 -12.65 7.58
N ALA A 216 18.85 -11.75 6.80
CA ALA A 216 19.50 -10.51 6.41
C ALA A 216 19.45 -9.49 7.55
N ASN A 217 20.55 -8.81 7.79
CA ASN A 217 20.70 -7.78 8.80
C ASN A 217 20.67 -6.38 8.18
N THR A 218 20.47 -5.33 8.98
CA THR A 218 20.25 -3.97 8.51
C THR A 218 21.43 -3.32 7.78
N ALA A 219 22.65 -3.75 8.06
CA ALA A 219 23.87 -3.13 7.49
C ALA A 219 24.41 -3.85 6.24
N GLY A 220 23.55 -4.56 5.49
CA GLY A 220 24.01 -5.36 4.35
C GLY A 220 24.77 -6.62 4.73
N LYS A 221 24.75 -6.99 6.00
CA LYS A 221 25.26 -8.25 6.51
C LYS A 221 24.15 -9.29 6.57
N PHE A 222 24.53 -10.55 6.72
CA PHE A 222 23.56 -11.62 6.95
C PHE A 222 24.17 -12.70 7.85
N THR A 223 23.32 -13.32 8.64
CA THR A 223 23.69 -14.46 9.48
C THR A 223 23.11 -15.73 8.89
N MET A 224 23.93 -16.77 8.80
CA MET A 224 23.51 -18.11 8.46
C MET A 224 23.66 -19.03 9.66
N VAL A 225 22.60 -19.82 9.93
CA VAL A 225 22.63 -20.89 10.92
C VAL A 225 22.48 -22.23 10.20
N TYR A 226 23.32 -23.18 10.52
CA TYR A 226 23.37 -24.47 9.84
C TYR A 226 23.81 -25.60 10.79
N GLN A 227 23.47 -26.82 10.40
CA GLN A 227 23.93 -28.02 11.09
C GLN A 227 25.19 -28.61 10.43
N LYS A 228 26.02 -29.19 11.23
CA LYS A 228 27.24 -29.91 10.78
C LYS A 228 27.26 -31.32 11.35
N GLY A 229 27.36 -32.33 10.48
CA GLY A 229 27.51 -33.74 10.84
C GLY A 229 26.45 -34.66 10.24
N THR A 230 26.56 -35.97 10.47
CA THR A 230 25.57 -36.98 10.12
C THR A 230 24.35 -36.91 11.04
N MET A 231 23.26 -37.61 10.77
CA MET A 231 22.01 -37.56 11.56
C MET A 231 22.21 -37.22 13.04
N TYR A 232 21.54 -36.19 13.55
CA TYR A 232 21.63 -35.64 14.92
C TYR A 232 22.88 -34.84 15.21
N THR A 233 22.91 -33.60 14.82
CA THR A 233 24.16 -32.82 14.75
C THR A 233 24.10 -31.52 15.52
N THR A 234 25.25 -30.95 15.76
CA THR A 234 25.44 -29.67 16.44
C THR A 234 25.12 -28.50 15.51
N LEU A 235 24.72 -27.38 16.09
CA LEU A 235 24.38 -26.14 15.36
C LEU A 235 25.54 -25.15 15.36
N TYR A 236 25.74 -24.53 14.23
CA TYR A 236 26.71 -23.46 14.00
C TYR A 236 26.03 -22.23 13.44
N ALA A 237 26.57 -21.08 13.75
CA ALA A 237 26.20 -19.79 13.16
C ALA A 237 27.43 -19.10 12.57
N GLN A 238 27.25 -18.35 11.53
CA GLN A 238 28.29 -17.52 10.93
C GLN A 238 27.68 -16.29 10.30
N MET A 239 28.27 -15.12 10.53
CA MET A 239 27.85 -13.86 9.91
C MET A 239 28.81 -13.52 8.79
N PHE A 240 28.25 -12.95 7.73
CA PHE A 240 28.96 -12.55 6.53
C PHE A 240 28.64 -11.08 6.21
N ASP A 241 29.61 -10.41 5.58
CA ASP A 241 29.36 -9.12 4.94
C ASP A 241 28.63 -9.27 3.58
N ASN A 242 28.30 -8.16 2.96
CA ASN A 242 27.63 -8.15 1.65
C ASN A 242 28.47 -8.76 0.50
N ASN A 243 29.79 -8.93 0.69
CA ASN A 243 30.66 -9.59 -0.28
C ASN A 243 30.79 -11.09 -0.04
N GLY A 244 30.15 -11.59 1.02
CA GLY A 244 30.24 -12.99 1.42
C GLY A 244 31.49 -13.32 2.24
N THR A 245 32.20 -12.30 2.73
CA THR A 245 33.33 -12.50 3.64
C THR A 245 32.81 -12.79 5.04
N ALA A 246 33.27 -13.91 5.62
CA ALA A 246 32.91 -14.26 6.99
C ALA A 246 33.48 -13.25 7.98
N LEU A 247 32.68 -12.73 8.89
CA LEU A 247 33.09 -11.76 9.91
C LEU A 247 33.70 -12.42 11.12
N TYR A 248 33.42 -13.69 11.35
CA TYR A 248 34.04 -14.54 12.37
C TYR A 248 34.04 -16.01 11.91
N ALA A 249 34.86 -16.82 12.55
CA ALA A 249 34.92 -18.26 12.31
C ALA A 249 33.57 -18.92 12.67
N PRO A 250 33.23 -20.09 12.12
CA PRO A 250 32.01 -20.80 12.48
C PRO A 250 31.88 -20.95 14.01
N LEU A 251 30.83 -20.33 14.55
CA LEU A 251 30.49 -20.31 15.96
C LEU A 251 29.57 -21.49 16.29
N GLN A 252 30.00 -22.39 17.15
CA GLN A 252 29.11 -23.42 17.67
C GLN A 252 28.12 -22.80 18.67
N ILE A 253 26.83 -22.92 18.42
CA ILE A 253 25.75 -22.34 19.24
C ILE A 253 25.03 -23.39 20.07
N CYS A 254 25.21 -24.66 19.74
CA CYS A 254 24.66 -25.81 20.46
C CYS A 254 25.65 -26.97 20.39
N ASN A 255 25.93 -27.60 21.53
CA ASN A 255 26.75 -28.81 21.62
C ASN A 255 25.92 -30.09 21.90
N GLN A 256 24.61 -29.97 21.95
CA GLN A 256 23.66 -31.07 22.09
C GLN A 256 23.27 -31.62 20.74
N THR A 257 22.80 -32.86 20.71
CA THR A 257 22.31 -33.48 19.49
C THR A 257 20.98 -32.84 19.08
N THR A 258 20.98 -32.19 17.91
CA THR A 258 19.77 -31.56 17.36
C THR A 258 19.15 -32.46 16.29
N ALA A 259 17.84 -32.57 16.27
CA ALA A 259 17.15 -33.38 15.26
C ALA A 259 17.17 -32.70 13.87
N ALA A 260 17.50 -33.48 12.85
CA ALA A 260 17.91 -33.00 11.53
C ALA A 260 16.79 -32.40 10.65
N TYR A 261 15.53 -32.40 11.04
CA TYR A 261 14.48 -32.31 10.00
C TYR A 261 13.34 -31.33 10.18
N ARG A 262 13.11 -30.70 11.33
CA ARG A 262 11.85 -29.92 11.45
C ARG A 262 11.94 -28.73 12.41
N TYR A 263 11.28 -27.61 12.01
CA TYR A 263 10.74 -26.57 12.88
C TYR A 263 11.78 -25.72 13.61
N TYR A 264 12.74 -25.23 12.86
CA TYR A 264 13.60 -24.15 13.31
C TYR A 264 13.03 -22.82 12.87
N SER A 265 13.22 -21.82 13.70
CA SER A 265 12.77 -20.46 13.39
C SER A 265 13.88 -19.46 13.67
N ILE A 266 14.07 -18.53 12.76
CA ILE A 266 15.09 -17.49 12.84
C ILE A 266 14.43 -16.12 12.85
N ALA A 267 14.89 -15.23 13.73
CA ALA A 267 14.45 -13.85 13.80
C ALA A 267 15.65 -12.94 14.08
N GLY A 268 15.57 -11.66 13.73
CA GLY A 268 16.68 -10.74 13.93
C GLY A 268 16.24 -9.32 14.18
N GLU A 269 17.10 -8.56 14.83
CA GLU A 269 16.96 -7.11 14.91
C GLU A 269 18.34 -6.48 14.82
N SER A 270 18.50 -5.43 14.03
CA SER A 270 19.80 -4.88 13.68
C SER A 270 20.74 -6.01 13.21
N ASP A 271 21.90 -6.17 13.81
CA ASP A 271 22.86 -7.23 13.49
C ASP A 271 22.78 -8.44 14.47
N THR A 272 21.83 -8.45 15.42
CA THR A 272 21.66 -9.56 16.37
C THR A 272 20.68 -10.59 15.80
N THR A 273 21.04 -11.86 15.88
CA THR A 273 20.21 -12.98 15.43
C THR A 273 19.71 -13.80 16.62
N TYR A 274 18.45 -14.21 16.54
CA TYR A 274 17.82 -15.15 17.47
C TYR A 274 17.42 -16.40 16.71
N TYR A 275 17.69 -17.56 17.30
CA TYR A 275 17.44 -18.84 16.67
C TYR A 275 16.72 -19.80 17.62
N GLY A 276 15.50 -20.17 17.25
CA GLY A 276 14.70 -21.16 17.96
C GLY A 276 14.93 -22.56 17.37
N TYR A 277 15.22 -23.54 18.21
CA TYR A 277 15.51 -24.90 17.80
C TYR A 277 15.12 -25.90 18.88
N TYR A 278 15.18 -27.19 18.56
CA TYR A 278 15.06 -28.22 19.56
C TYR A 278 16.25 -29.18 19.51
N SER A 279 16.64 -29.71 20.67
CA SER A 279 17.76 -30.64 20.77
C SER A 279 17.47 -31.72 21.82
N SER A 280 18.19 -32.85 21.71
CA SER A 280 18.10 -33.95 22.65
C SER A 280 18.93 -33.67 23.90
N THR A 281 18.31 -33.83 25.07
CA THR A 281 18.97 -33.88 26.36
C THR A 281 18.69 -35.22 27.00
N GLY A 282 19.59 -36.19 26.78
CA GLY A 282 19.33 -37.58 27.15
C GLY A 282 18.24 -38.21 26.28
N ASN A 283 17.18 -38.73 26.91
CA ASN A 283 16.05 -39.34 26.21
C ASN A 283 14.92 -38.36 25.88
N ARG A 284 15.18 -37.08 25.98
CA ARG A 284 14.17 -36.02 25.83
C ARG A 284 14.59 -35.03 24.77
N PHE A 285 13.64 -34.54 23.99
CA PHE A 285 13.81 -33.34 23.15
C PHE A 285 13.28 -32.11 23.89
N ASN A 286 14.09 -31.06 23.94
CA ASN A 286 13.73 -29.77 24.51
C ASN A 286 13.83 -28.66 23.47
N SER A 287 12.96 -27.68 23.59
CA SER A 287 13.00 -26.46 22.78
C SER A 287 13.93 -25.43 23.42
N PHE A 288 14.75 -24.80 22.61
CA PHE A 288 15.74 -23.81 23.01
C PHE A 288 15.62 -22.55 22.17
N LEU A 289 16.07 -21.45 22.74
CA LEU A 289 16.28 -20.19 22.06
C LEU A 289 17.70 -19.69 22.29
N GLN A 290 18.43 -19.37 21.22
CA GLN A 290 19.79 -18.84 21.29
C GLN A 290 19.83 -17.41 20.76
N ARG A 291 20.65 -16.56 21.39
CA ARG A 291 21.02 -15.23 20.90
C ARG A 291 22.45 -15.27 20.37
N ILE A 292 22.64 -14.72 19.18
CA ILE A 292 23.92 -14.63 18.48
C ILE A 292 24.18 -13.15 18.20
N ASN A 293 25.23 -12.61 18.79
CA ASN A 293 25.65 -11.24 18.61
C ASN A 293 26.46 -11.05 17.32
N PRO A 294 26.54 -9.82 16.78
CA PRO A 294 27.32 -9.52 15.57
C PRO A 294 28.84 -9.73 15.71
N ASP A 295 29.35 -9.75 16.91
CA ASP A 295 30.76 -10.05 17.22
C ASP A 295 31.07 -11.57 17.32
N GLY A 296 30.11 -12.44 17.08
CA GLY A 296 30.24 -13.87 17.21
C GLY A 296 30.22 -14.38 18.66
N THR A 297 29.61 -13.63 19.57
CA THR A 297 29.38 -14.09 20.95
C THR A 297 27.96 -14.61 21.16
N ILE A 298 27.80 -15.54 22.09
CA ILE A 298 26.51 -16.10 22.52
C ILE A 298 26.29 -15.78 24.01
N PRO A 299 25.73 -14.61 24.34
CA PRO A 299 25.64 -14.12 25.72
C PRO A 299 24.74 -14.97 26.63
N TRP A 300 23.92 -15.84 26.07
CA TRP A 300 23.08 -16.78 26.83
C TRP A 300 23.79 -18.11 27.13
N GLY A 301 25.06 -18.21 26.76
CA GLY A 301 25.88 -19.41 26.94
C GLY A 301 25.66 -20.49 25.87
N MET A 302 26.43 -21.56 25.98
CA MET A 302 26.29 -22.72 25.10
C MET A 302 24.91 -23.34 25.27
N ASN A 303 24.23 -23.63 24.17
CA ASN A 303 22.84 -24.11 24.07
C ASN A 303 21.74 -23.05 24.34
N GLY A 304 22.09 -21.81 24.72
CA GLY A 304 21.06 -20.75 24.93
C GLY A 304 20.09 -21.03 26.08
N SER A 305 18.88 -20.50 25.96
CA SER A 305 17.84 -20.64 27.00
C SER A 305 16.86 -21.77 26.66
N ASN A 306 16.67 -22.68 27.61
CA ASN A 306 15.70 -23.75 27.50
C ASN A 306 14.27 -23.19 27.69
N PHE A 307 13.35 -23.63 26.85
CA PHE A 307 11.95 -23.26 26.98
C PHE A 307 11.33 -23.76 28.30
N ASN A 308 11.69 -24.99 28.70
CA ASN A 308 11.20 -25.64 29.89
C ASN A 308 12.31 -26.54 30.51
N THR A 309 12.61 -26.37 31.80
CA THR A 309 13.57 -27.20 32.55
C THR A 309 12.90 -28.24 33.43
N SER A 310 11.55 -28.21 33.55
CA SER A 310 10.80 -29.22 34.30
C SER A 310 11.00 -30.63 33.70
N THR A 311 11.16 -31.60 34.55
CA THR A 311 11.28 -33.01 34.19
C THR A 311 10.00 -33.77 34.40
N GLY A 312 8.83 -33.11 34.28
CA GLY A 312 7.51 -33.72 34.40
C GLY A 312 7.33 -34.96 33.53
N THR A 313 6.53 -35.90 33.97
CA THR A 313 6.34 -37.17 33.29
C THR A 313 5.52 -37.08 32.02
N ASN A 314 4.85 -35.95 31.79
CA ASN A 314 3.87 -35.79 30.70
C ASN A 314 4.28 -34.79 29.62
N ASP A 315 5.52 -34.28 29.64
CA ASP A 315 5.99 -33.24 28.72
C ASP A 315 7.35 -33.59 28.09
N ASN A 316 7.56 -34.83 27.71
CA ASN A 316 8.87 -35.35 27.34
C ASN A 316 9.37 -35.00 25.95
N TYR A 317 8.53 -34.51 25.08
CA TYR A 317 8.97 -34.10 23.74
C TYR A 317 8.46 -32.70 23.39
N GLN A 318 9.36 -31.83 23.00
CA GLN A 318 9.08 -30.51 22.51
C GLN A 318 9.47 -30.48 21.03
N GLY A 319 8.48 -30.38 20.15
CA GLY A 319 8.67 -30.69 18.73
C GLY A 319 8.74 -29.48 17.81
N THR A 320 7.99 -28.44 18.08
CA THR A 320 7.94 -27.25 17.22
C THR A 320 8.43 -26.04 17.97
N THR A 321 9.33 -25.28 17.36
CA THR A 321 9.82 -24.02 17.95
C THR A 321 9.65 -22.92 16.93
N CYS A 322 8.59 -22.10 17.10
CA CYS A 322 8.40 -20.86 16.34
C CYS A 322 8.78 -19.68 17.23
N ILE A 323 9.61 -18.78 16.73
CA ILE A 323 10.00 -17.57 17.44
C ILE A 323 9.64 -16.32 16.63
N ASN A 324 9.39 -15.23 17.32
CA ASN A 324 9.29 -13.92 16.69
C ASN A 324 9.63 -12.82 17.70
N LEU A 325 10.00 -11.64 17.20
CA LEU A 325 10.29 -10.45 17.98
C LEU A 325 9.83 -9.19 17.26
N THR A 326 9.49 -8.18 18.04
CA THR A 326 9.34 -6.81 17.53
C THR A 326 10.68 -6.09 17.69
N PRO A 327 11.23 -5.50 16.64
CA PRO A 327 12.43 -4.69 16.74
C PRO A 327 12.28 -3.58 17.79
N GLY A 328 13.28 -3.41 18.65
CA GLY A 328 13.27 -2.45 19.76
C GLY A 328 12.52 -2.90 21.01
N SER A 329 11.73 -3.98 20.99
CA SER A 329 11.15 -4.55 22.20
C SER A 329 12.21 -5.28 23.03
N GLY A 330 11.99 -5.40 24.35
CA GLY A 330 12.94 -6.10 25.26
C GLY A 330 12.88 -7.63 25.18
N TYR A 331 12.01 -8.21 24.32
CA TYR A 331 11.65 -9.62 24.43
C TYR A 331 11.65 -10.34 23.09
N VAL A 332 11.83 -11.68 23.17
CA VAL A 332 11.56 -12.63 22.08
C VAL A 332 10.48 -13.59 22.56
N TRP A 333 9.50 -13.83 21.71
CA TRP A 333 8.44 -14.80 21.95
C TRP A 333 8.79 -16.14 21.30
N SER A 334 8.37 -17.24 21.94
CA SER A 334 8.54 -18.59 21.43
C SER A 334 7.29 -19.42 21.70
N VAL A 335 6.79 -20.11 20.68
CA VAL A 335 5.68 -21.09 20.79
C VAL A 335 6.25 -22.49 20.58
N CYS A 336 5.85 -23.41 21.42
CA CYS A 336 6.30 -24.80 21.37
C CYS A 336 5.13 -25.78 21.45
N THR A 337 5.23 -26.87 20.72
CA THR A 337 4.35 -28.03 20.88
C THR A 337 5.00 -29.03 21.83
N PHE A 338 4.33 -29.38 22.91
CA PHE A 338 4.73 -30.44 23.83
C PHE A 338 3.97 -31.73 23.53
N SER A 339 4.60 -32.87 23.80
CA SER A 339 3.92 -34.17 23.80
C SER A 339 4.29 -34.99 25.03
N ASP A 340 3.46 -35.99 25.31
CA ASP A 340 3.80 -37.05 26.26
C ASP A 340 4.99 -37.90 25.76
N PRO A 341 5.60 -38.74 26.62
CA PRO A 341 6.75 -39.60 26.26
C PRO A 341 6.53 -40.48 25.04
N ASN A 342 5.28 -40.92 24.86
CA ASN A 342 4.90 -41.83 23.78
C ASN A 342 4.50 -41.08 22.51
N GLN A 343 4.51 -39.72 22.53
CA GLN A 343 4.04 -38.86 21.44
C GLN A 343 2.61 -39.18 21.00
N THR A 344 1.75 -39.52 21.96
CA THR A 344 0.35 -39.88 21.71
C THR A 344 -0.61 -38.73 21.97
N VAL A 345 -0.25 -37.80 22.85
CA VAL A 345 -1.04 -36.62 23.17
C VAL A 345 -0.16 -35.37 23.18
N TYR A 346 -0.73 -34.27 22.75
CA TYR A 346 0.03 -33.04 22.50
C TYR A 346 -0.62 -31.84 23.21
N GLY A 347 0.18 -30.79 23.43
CA GLY A 347 -0.24 -29.51 23.95
C GLY A 347 0.56 -28.36 23.35
N ILE A 348 0.08 -27.14 23.50
CA ILE A 348 0.71 -25.92 22.97
C ILE A 348 0.99 -24.97 24.11
N TYR A 349 2.20 -24.46 24.11
CA TYR A 349 2.72 -23.57 25.12
C TYR A 349 3.43 -22.39 24.50
N ILE A 350 3.39 -21.24 25.15
CA ILE A 350 4.10 -20.03 24.74
C ILE A 350 4.97 -19.50 25.88
N GLN A 351 6.18 -19.08 25.58
CA GLN A 351 7.13 -18.48 26.47
C GLN A 351 7.63 -17.13 25.94
N LYS A 352 8.07 -16.28 26.80
CA LYS A 352 8.65 -14.99 26.50
C LYS A 352 10.01 -14.89 27.15
N PHE A 353 11.05 -14.54 26.38
CA PHE A 353 12.42 -14.47 26.82
C PHE A 353 12.92 -13.03 26.82
N LEU A 354 13.61 -12.63 27.89
CA LEU A 354 14.27 -11.34 27.97
C LEU A 354 15.51 -11.33 27.05
N LYS A 355 15.60 -10.38 26.11
CA LYS A 355 16.72 -10.29 25.15
C LYS A 355 18.07 -10.10 25.81
N SER A 356 18.18 -9.38 26.93
CA SER A 356 19.44 -9.09 27.58
C SER A 356 20.13 -10.32 28.19
N GLY A 357 19.38 -11.29 28.70
CA GLY A 357 19.97 -12.44 29.43
C GLY A 357 19.28 -13.76 29.21
N GLY A 358 18.28 -13.87 28.31
CA GLY A 358 17.60 -15.12 28.03
C GLY A 358 16.64 -15.60 29.12
N ALA A 359 16.36 -14.78 30.14
CA ALA A 359 15.48 -15.17 31.22
C ALA A 359 14.03 -15.33 30.77
N ARG A 360 13.41 -16.45 31.13
CA ARG A 360 11.99 -16.72 30.90
C ARG A 360 11.13 -15.76 31.72
N GLN A 361 10.02 -15.30 31.16
CA GLN A 361 9.11 -14.32 31.79
C GLN A 361 7.86 -14.94 32.35
N PHE A 362 7.55 -16.17 31.97
CA PHE A 362 6.44 -16.97 32.51
C PHE A 362 6.98 -18.09 33.38
N THR A 363 6.10 -18.94 33.90
CA THR A 363 6.48 -20.15 34.63
C THR A 363 7.44 -21.04 33.85
N ASP A 364 8.03 -22.01 34.47
CA ASP A 364 9.01 -22.90 33.81
C ASP A 364 8.45 -23.54 32.54
N ALA A 365 7.22 -24.06 32.55
CA ALA A 365 6.56 -24.62 31.38
C ALA A 365 6.04 -23.57 30.38
N GLY A 366 6.17 -22.27 30.66
CA GLY A 366 5.53 -21.22 29.89
C GLY A 366 4.03 -21.07 30.23
N LYS A 367 3.31 -20.36 29.37
CA LYS A 367 1.86 -20.22 29.43
C LYS A 367 1.20 -21.32 28.62
N VAL A 368 0.26 -22.03 29.22
CA VAL A 368 -0.53 -23.06 28.54
C VAL A 368 -1.54 -22.42 27.62
N VAL A 369 -1.48 -22.74 26.33
CA VAL A 369 -2.46 -22.37 25.32
C VAL A 369 -3.45 -23.52 25.13
N TYR A 370 -2.94 -24.72 25.01
CA TYR A 370 -3.72 -25.94 24.93
C TYR A 370 -3.02 -27.01 25.76
N PRO A 371 -3.67 -27.61 26.76
CA PRO A 371 -3.01 -28.55 27.66
C PRO A 371 -2.74 -29.91 27.02
N ILE A 372 -1.66 -30.56 27.44
CA ILE A 372 -1.39 -31.98 27.09
C ILE A 372 -2.50 -32.87 27.64
N GLY A 373 -2.87 -33.87 26.89
CA GLY A 373 -3.76 -34.95 27.34
C GLY A 373 -5.14 -34.97 26.70
N SER A 374 -5.49 -33.97 25.91
CA SER A 374 -6.83 -33.90 25.31
C SER A 374 -6.88 -34.16 23.80
N SER A 375 -5.74 -34.34 23.12
CA SER A 375 -5.74 -34.47 21.67
C SER A 375 -4.55 -35.24 21.11
N MET A 376 -4.81 -36.15 20.20
CA MET A 376 -3.79 -36.98 19.55
C MET A 376 -2.91 -36.27 18.50
N TYR A 377 -3.32 -35.14 17.98
CA TYR A 377 -2.54 -34.38 17.02
C TYR A 377 -2.83 -32.88 17.22
N THR A 378 -1.92 -32.22 17.89
CA THR A 378 -2.01 -30.77 18.11
C THR A 378 -0.68 -30.17 17.76
N GLN A 379 -0.65 -29.15 16.92
CA GLN A 379 0.58 -28.48 16.50
C GLN A 379 0.34 -26.97 16.37
N ALA A 380 1.30 -26.19 16.87
CA ALA A 380 1.35 -24.76 16.62
C ALA A 380 1.84 -24.47 15.21
N GLY A 381 1.27 -23.49 14.56
CA GLY A 381 1.75 -22.90 13.33
C GLY A 381 2.72 -21.73 13.60
N ASP A 382 2.94 -20.88 12.58
CA ASP A 382 3.80 -19.72 12.68
C ASP A 382 3.29 -18.71 13.70
N LEU A 383 4.24 -18.00 14.32
CA LEU A 383 3.99 -16.97 15.31
C LEU A 383 4.14 -15.58 14.69
N ALA A 384 3.07 -14.82 14.67
CA ALA A 384 3.07 -13.41 14.33
C ALA A 384 3.06 -12.52 15.58
N LEU A 385 3.60 -11.31 15.48
CA LEU A 385 3.45 -10.27 16.49
C LEU A 385 2.67 -9.10 15.89
N VAL A 386 1.58 -8.75 16.55
CA VAL A 386 0.77 -7.58 16.19
C VAL A 386 0.76 -6.64 17.39
N ASN A 387 1.29 -5.43 17.21
CA ASN A 387 1.49 -4.46 18.30
C ASN A 387 2.28 -5.06 19.50
N ASP A 388 3.37 -5.77 19.21
CA ASP A 388 4.24 -6.48 20.17
C ASP A 388 3.53 -7.56 21.01
N THR A 389 2.35 -7.99 20.58
CA THR A 389 1.60 -9.07 21.23
C THR A 389 1.52 -10.30 20.32
N PRO A 390 1.68 -11.52 20.89
CA PRO A 390 1.72 -12.74 20.09
C PRO A 390 0.33 -13.13 19.61
N MET A 391 0.26 -13.50 18.34
CA MET A 391 -0.88 -14.04 17.65
C MET A 391 -0.43 -15.21 16.78
N PHE A 392 -1.06 -16.35 16.86
CA PHE A 392 -0.69 -17.53 16.08
C PHE A 392 -1.85 -18.49 15.89
N MET A 393 -1.72 -19.35 14.89
CA MET A 393 -2.70 -20.39 14.63
C MET A 393 -2.20 -21.77 15.07
N TYR A 394 -3.14 -22.66 15.31
CA TYR A 394 -2.87 -24.06 15.66
C TYR A 394 -4.04 -24.96 15.30
N TYR A 395 -3.79 -26.25 15.21
CA TYR A 395 -4.84 -27.24 15.01
C TYR A 395 -4.89 -28.24 16.17
N ILE A 396 -6.05 -28.85 16.34
CA ILE A 396 -6.30 -29.91 17.32
C ILE A 396 -6.98 -31.11 16.66
N SER A 397 -6.99 -32.26 17.31
CA SER A 397 -7.32 -33.58 16.74
C SER A 397 -8.74 -33.74 16.18
N ASN A 398 -9.66 -32.86 16.44
CA ASN A 398 -10.94 -32.80 15.74
C ASN A 398 -10.85 -32.13 14.38
N TYR A 399 -9.63 -31.92 13.88
CA TYR A 399 -9.31 -31.31 12.60
C TYR A 399 -9.81 -29.88 12.44
N LYS A 400 -9.97 -29.18 13.54
CA LYS A 400 -10.31 -27.77 13.56
C LYS A 400 -9.05 -26.92 13.65
N ILE A 401 -9.11 -25.76 13.03
CA ILE A 401 -8.04 -24.76 13.06
C ILE A 401 -8.49 -23.59 13.89
N TYR A 402 -7.62 -23.18 14.79
CA TYR A 402 -7.85 -22.07 15.69
C TYR A 402 -6.72 -21.02 15.55
N ALA A 403 -7.05 -19.78 15.86
CA ALA A 403 -6.07 -18.76 16.21
C ALA A 403 -6.24 -18.35 17.66
N THR A 404 -5.17 -17.89 18.27
CA THR A 404 -5.16 -17.29 19.62
C THR A 404 -4.32 -16.02 19.63
N ARG A 405 -4.63 -15.15 20.60
CA ARG A 405 -3.90 -13.92 20.84
C ARG A 405 -3.76 -13.67 22.35
N LEU A 406 -2.55 -13.28 22.76
CA LEU A 406 -2.27 -12.95 24.16
C LEU A 406 -1.76 -11.51 24.27
N ASP A 407 -1.92 -10.90 25.44
CA ASP A 407 -1.27 -9.64 25.81
C ASP A 407 0.21 -9.85 26.19
N ALA A 408 0.90 -8.77 26.49
CA ALA A 408 2.30 -8.80 26.91
C ALA A 408 2.54 -9.56 28.24
N SER A 409 1.52 -9.77 29.04
CA SER A 409 1.55 -10.51 30.31
C SER A 409 1.14 -11.97 30.14
N GLY A 410 0.81 -12.41 28.94
CA GLY A 410 0.37 -13.77 28.63
C GLY A 410 -1.10 -14.04 28.96
N ASN A 411 -1.94 -13.02 29.08
CA ASN A 411 -3.39 -13.20 29.22
C ASN A 411 -4.02 -13.30 27.84
N PHE A 412 -4.99 -14.19 27.70
CA PHE A 412 -5.74 -14.31 26.46
C PHE A 412 -6.64 -13.09 26.25
N LEU A 413 -6.64 -12.56 25.03
CA LEU A 413 -7.38 -11.36 24.70
C LEU A 413 -8.74 -11.64 24.05
N TRP A 414 -8.98 -12.86 23.60
CA TRP A 414 -10.25 -13.23 22.98
C TRP A 414 -11.15 -14.05 23.91
N PRO A 415 -12.47 -13.90 23.82
CA PRO A 415 -13.42 -14.76 24.54
C PRO A 415 -13.18 -16.23 24.21
N GLY A 416 -13.16 -17.09 25.21
CA GLY A 416 -12.88 -18.53 25.02
C GLY A 416 -11.42 -18.84 24.66
N ASN A 417 -10.51 -17.84 24.76
CA ASN A 417 -9.07 -17.96 24.53
C ASN A 417 -8.64 -18.20 23.06
N GLN A 418 -9.58 -18.39 22.16
CA GLN A 418 -9.30 -18.73 20.75
C GLN A 418 -10.45 -18.36 19.83
N VAL A 419 -10.15 -18.29 18.53
CA VAL A 419 -11.11 -18.13 17.45
C VAL A 419 -10.99 -19.32 16.52
N GLU A 420 -12.10 -19.94 16.14
CA GLU A 420 -12.12 -21.02 15.16
C GLU A 420 -11.97 -20.45 13.75
N LEU A 421 -10.99 -20.94 12.97
CA LEU A 421 -10.74 -20.51 11.59
C LEU A 421 -11.39 -21.44 10.57
N SER A 422 -11.55 -22.72 10.90
CA SER A 422 -12.22 -23.70 10.04
C SER A 422 -13.06 -24.64 10.89
N SER A 423 -14.37 -24.65 10.66
CA SER A 423 -15.35 -25.50 11.32
C SER A 423 -15.67 -26.78 10.53
N THR A 424 -15.06 -26.98 9.37
CA THR A 424 -15.33 -28.17 8.57
C THR A 424 -14.83 -29.44 9.27
N THR A 425 -15.59 -30.51 9.17
CA THR A 425 -15.24 -31.85 9.72
C THR A 425 -14.23 -32.58 8.84
N ALA A 426 -13.64 -31.91 7.85
CA ALA A 426 -12.67 -32.53 6.96
C ALA A 426 -11.46 -33.05 7.72
N THR A 427 -10.99 -34.21 7.35
CA THR A 427 -9.81 -34.80 7.97
C THR A 427 -8.54 -34.14 7.47
N MET A 428 -7.83 -33.44 8.34
CA MET A 428 -6.46 -32.99 8.07
C MET A 428 -5.45 -34.14 8.21
N ALA A 429 -5.91 -35.34 8.36
CA ALA A 429 -5.20 -36.55 8.83
C ALA A 429 -3.89 -36.84 8.07
N ASN A 430 -3.60 -36.21 6.96
CA ASN A 430 -2.36 -36.39 6.22
C ASN A 430 -1.92 -35.10 5.50
N ALA A 431 -2.47 -33.96 5.88
CA ALA A 431 -1.96 -32.70 5.36
C ALA A 431 -0.54 -32.50 5.89
N LYS A 432 0.45 -32.84 5.09
CA LYS A 432 1.84 -32.45 5.32
C LYS A 432 2.00 -30.93 5.14
N GLY A 433 0.90 -30.19 5.29
CA GLY A 433 0.85 -28.76 5.10
C GLY A 433 1.68 -28.04 6.14
N ARG A 434 2.55 -27.15 5.71
CA ARG A 434 3.06 -26.11 6.57
C ARG A 434 1.98 -25.07 6.68
N TYR A 435 1.58 -24.79 7.91
CA TYR A 435 0.64 -23.72 8.19
C TYR A 435 1.40 -22.42 8.11
N GLY A 436 0.92 -21.46 7.32
CA GLY A 436 1.42 -20.11 7.32
C GLY A 436 0.49 -19.23 8.16
N PHE A 437 1.06 -18.33 8.95
CA PHE A 437 0.32 -17.31 9.68
C PHE A 437 1.13 -16.02 9.66
N THR A 438 0.76 -15.12 8.78
CA THR A 438 1.54 -13.92 8.48
C THR A 438 0.73 -12.66 8.74
N PRO A 439 1.35 -11.57 9.27
CA PRO A 439 0.70 -10.27 9.32
C PRO A 439 0.31 -9.82 7.91
N ASP A 440 -0.91 -9.36 7.73
CA ASP A 440 -1.41 -8.79 6.48
C ASP A 440 -2.04 -7.40 6.68
N GLY A 441 -1.52 -6.69 7.67
CA GLY A 441 -1.91 -5.35 8.05
C GLY A 441 -1.52 -5.05 9.51
N PRO A 442 -1.70 -3.80 9.96
CA PRO A 442 -1.28 -3.40 11.29
C PRO A 442 -2.06 -4.08 12.42
N ASN A 443 -3.26 -4.58 12.14
CA ASN A 443 -4.18 -5.14 13.13
C ASN A 443 -4.71 -6.52 12.73
N ARG A 444 -4.09 -7.20 11.77
CA ARG A 444 -4.59 -8.46 11.25
C ARG A 444 -3.48 -9.40 10.83
N CYS A 445 -3.80 -10.70 10.82
CA CYS A 445 -2.99 -11.77 10.22
C CYS A 445 -3.83 -12.59 9.24
N ALA A 446 -3.21 -13.15 8.22
CA ALA A 446 -3.77 -14.19 7.38
C ALA A 446 -3.24 -15.56 7.78
N GLY A 447 -4.14 -16.47 8.10
CA GLY A 447 -3.86 -17.89 8.26
C GLY A 447 -4.08 -18.62 6.96
N ILE A 448 -3.15 -19.50 6.57
CA ILE A 448 -3.30 -20.41 5.45
C ILE A 448 -3.12 -21.85 5.90
N TRP A 449 -3.83 -22.79 5.26
CA TRP A 449 -3.70 -24.23 5.53
C TRP A 449 -4.18 -25.07 4.35
N THR A 450 -3.73 -26.32 4.31
CA THR A 450 -4.31 -27.33 3.40
C THR A 450 -5.36 -28.16 4.12
N GLU A 451 -6.46 -28.45 3.44
CA GLU A 451 -7.58 -29.20 4.00
C GLU A 451 -8.25 -30.05 2.92
N LYS A 452 -8.66 -31.27 3.28
CA LYS A 452 -9.42 -32.13 2.38
C LYS A 452 -10.91 -31.82 2.54
N ARG A 453 -11.47 -31.10 1.55
CA ARG A 453 -12.92 -30.92 1.40
C ARG A 453 -13.36 -31.68 0.15
N GLY A 454 -14.12 -32.78 0.35
CA GLY A 454 -14.47 -33.70 -0.74
C GLY A 454 -13.32 -34.66 -1.10
N ALA A 455 -13.02 -34.83 -2.39
CA ALA A 455 -12.01 -35.77 -2.87
C ALA A 455 -10.57 -35.27 -2.76
N ASN A 456 -10.36 -33.95 -2.83
CA ASN A 456 -9.05 -33.33 -3.03
C ASN A 456 -8.56 -32.56 -1.80
N TYR A 457 -7.24 -32.49 -1.62
CA TYR A 457 -6.59 -31.55 -0.72
C TYR A 457 -6.49 -30.18 -1.39
N LEU A 458 -7.13 -29.19 -0.81
CA LEU A 458 -7.16 -27.82 -1.32
C LEU A 458 -6.53 -26.87 -0.31
N GLY A 459 -6.04 -25.72 -0.79
CA GLY A 459 -5.53 -24.67 0.06
C GLY A 459 -6.62 -23.67 0.44
N TYR A 460 -6.64 -23.28 1.69
CA TYR A 460 -7.58 -22.30 2.24
C TYR A 460 -6.86 -21.18 2.97
N ALA A 461 -7.51 -20.04 3.06
CA ALA A 461 -7.04 -18.88 3.81
C ALA A 461 -8.18 -18.25 4.60
N GLN A 462 -7.82 -17.62 5.74
CA GLN A 462 -8.73 -16.86 6.60
C GLN A 462 -8.00 -15.68 7.24
N GLY A 463 -8.56 -14.48 7.11
CA GLY A 463 -8.09 -13.30 7.83
C GLY A 463 -8.56 -13.30 9.29
N VAL A 464 -7.70 -12.87 10.20
CA VAL A 464 -8.00 -12.78 11.64
C VAL A 464 -7.50 -11.43 12.16
N SER A 465 -8.41 -10.59 12.66
CA SER A 465 -8.05 -9.29 13.25
C SER A 465 -7.65 -9.41 14.71
N ILE A 466 -7.10 -8.34 15.27
CA ILE A 466 -6.80 -8.25 16.72
C ILE A 466 -8.05 -8.37 17.59
N GLY A 467 -9.24 -8.09 17.06
CA GLY A 467 -10.53 -8.29 17.72
C GLY A 467 -11.04 -9.74 17.65
N GLY A 468 -10.32 -10.61 16.95
CA GLY A 468 -10.76 -11.94 16.60
C GLY A 468 -11.26 -11.97 15.14
N LEU A 469 -11.98 -13.02 14.78
CA LEU A 469 -12.69 -13.09 13.51
C LEU A 469 -13.86 -12.10 13.60
N ILE A 470 -13.84 -11.04 12.78
CA ILE A 470 -14.96 -10.11 12.70
C ILE A 470 -15.69 -10.35 11.39
N GLY A 471 -17.01 -10.48 11.49
CA GLY A 471 -17.92 -10.37 10.35
C GLY A 471 -18.84 -9.18 10.56
N ILE A 472 -19.36 -8.63 9.49
CA ILE A 472 -20.40 -7.60 9.51
C ILE A 472 -21.55 -8.08 8.63
N LYS A 473 -22.79 -7.83 9.07
CA LYS A 473 -23.98 -8.11 8.28
C LYS A 473 -24.84 -6.87 8.18
N VAL A 474 -25.15 -6.48 6.97
CA VAL A 474 -26.07 -5.38 6.67
C VAL A 474 -27.47 -5.93 6.43
N ALA A 475 -28.46 -5.31 7.04
CA ALA A 475 -29.87 -5.59 6.83
C ALA A 475 -30.68 -4.28 6.83
N THR A 476 -31.91 -4.37 6.39
CA THR A 476 -32.88 -3.28 6.61
C THR A 476 -33.43 -3.36 8.02
N GLN A 477 -33.66 -2.22 8.64
CA GLN A 477 -34.32 -2.18 9.95
C GLN A 477 -35.67 -2.91 9.86
N ASN A 478 -35.95 -3.77 10.86
CA ASN A 478 -37.14 -4.62 10.92
C ASN A 478 -37.34 -5.57 9.74
N ASN A 479 -36.25 -5.89 8.99
CA ASN A 479 -36.27 -6.78 7.82
C ASN A 479 -37.28 -6.37 6.73
N VAL A 480 -37.54 -5.08 6.57
CA VAL A 480 -38.40 -4.59 5.47
C VAL A 480 -37.70 -4.81 4.11
N PRO A 481 -38.45 -4.96 3.00
CA PRO A 481 -37.85 -5.10 1.68
C PRO A 481 -36.85 -3.96 1.39
N PRO A 482 -35.68 -4.23 0.79
CA PRO A 482 -34.69 -3.20 0.48
C PRO A 482 -35.12 -2.39 -0.77
N THR A 483 -36.19 -1.62 -0.63
CA THR A 483 -36.78 -0.82 -1.71
C THR A 483 -37.17 0.56 -1.20
N ILE A 484 -36.98 1.59 -2.03
CA ILE A 484 -37.48 2.93 -1.82
C ILE A 484 -38.41 3.27 -3.03
N THR A 485 -39.68 3.42 -2.75
CA THR A 485 -40.73 3.56 -3.79
C THR A 485 -41.37 4.95 -3.84
N THR A 486 -40.97 5.84 -2.95
CA THR A 486 -41.45 7.23 -2.91
C THR A 486 -40.31 8.18 -3.25
N ASN A 487 -40.62 9.28 -3.94
CA ASN A 487 -39.66 10.31 -4.29
C ASN A 487 -38.97 10.86 -3.02
N GLN A 488 -37.65 10.84 -2.99
CA GLN A 488 -36.83 11.17 -1.80
C GLN A 488 -37.21 10.38 -0.53
N GLY A 489 -37.82 9.20 -0.72
CA GLY A 489 -38.12 8.29 0.37
C GLY A 489 -36.87 7.77 1.05
N THR A 490 -37.00 7.30 2.28
CA THR A 490 -35.89 6.82 3.09
C THR A 490 -36.03 5.35 3.42
N LEU A 491 -34.87 4.71 3.67
CA LEU A 491 -34.75 3.33 4.15
C LEU A 491 -33.65 3.25 5.20
N GLN A 492 -33.97 2.82 6.41
CA GLN A 492 -32.98 2.63 7.45
C GLN A 492 -32.28 1.28 7.26
N LEU A 493 -30.97 1.32 7.09
CA LEU A 493 -30.11 0.16 7.21
C LEU A 493 -29.59 0.02 8.63
N VAL A 494 -29.31 -1.20 9.03
CA VAL A 494 -28.66 -1.56 10.28
C VAL A 494 -27.55 -2.55 9.97
N ASP A 495 -26.46 -2.46 10.71
CA ASP A 495 -25.39 -3.44 10.70
C ASP A 495 -25.34 -4.22 12.00
N THR A 496 -24.77 -5.39 11.95
CA THR A 496 -24.43 -6.20 13.11
C THR A 496 -23.03 -6.74 12.92
N ILE A 497 -22.12 -6.39 13.83
CA ILE A 497 -20.74 -6.88 13.81
C ILE A 497 -20.63 -8.10 14.73
N PHE A 498 -20.02 -9.16 14.23
CA PHE A 498 -19.82 -10.42 14.95
C PHE A 498 -18.33 -10.61 15.28
N PRO A 499 -18.00 -11.22 16.43
CA PRO A 499 -18.91 -11.55 17.51
C PRO A 499 -19.54 -10.30 18.15
N THR A 500 -20.69 -10.42 18.78
CA THR A 500 -21.40 -9.27 19.40
C THR A 500 -20.60 -8.59 20.52
N SER A 501 -19.51 -9.21 20.99
CA SER A 501 -18.52 -8.63 21.89
C SER A 501 -17.51 -7.70 21.19
N ALA A 502 -17.45 -7.69 19.86
CA ALA A 502 -16.62 -6.76 19.09
C ALA A 502 -17.23 -5.34 19.11
N SER A 503 -16.42 -4.34 18.75
CA SER A 503 -16.93 -2.97 18.57
C SER A 503 -18.02 -2.97 17.49
N GLN A 504 -19.18 -2.43 17.78
CA GLN A 504 -20.33 -2.34 16.88
C GLN A 504 -20.31 -1.07 16.02
N SER A 505 -19.15 -0.44 15.86
CA SER A 505 -19.01 0.78 15.08
C SER A 505 -18.68 0.48 13.62
N ALA A 506 -19.45 1.03 12.69
CA ALA A 506 -19.23 0.92 11.25
C ALA A 506 -19.30 2.29 10.57
N THR A 507 -18.73 2.38 9.38
CA THR A 507 -18.91 3.50 8.44
C THR A 507 -19.81 3.08 7.30
N TRP A 508 -20.66 4.00 6.84
CA TRP A 508 -21.62 3.76 5.78
C TRP A 508 -21.25 4.48 4.47
N SER A 509 -21.53 3.84 3.35
CA SER A 509 -21.36 4.43 2.02
C SER A 509 -22.39 3.88 1.03
N ILE A 510 -22.60 4.61 -0.07
CA ILE A 510 -23.41 4.15 -1.21
C ILE A 510 -22.48 3.85 -2.39
N VAL A 511 -22.71 2.69 -3.02
CA VAL A 511 -22.08 2.34 -4.30
C VAL A 511 -23.19 2.32 -5.37
N PRO A 512 -23.23 3.31 -6.29
CA PRO A 512 -24.22 3.34 -7.36
C PRO A 512 -24.06 2.17 -8.34
N VAL A 513 -25.17 1.58 -8.80
CA VAL A 513 -25.19 0.58 -9.90
C VAL A 513 -25.88 1.18 -11.11
N THR A 514 -27.20 1.44 -11.02
CA THR A 514 -27.99 2.09 -12.08
C THR A 514 -28.81 3.25 -11.55
N GLY A 515 -28.91 3.41 -10.22
CA GLY A 515 -29.63 4.46 -9.52
C GLY A 515 -28.69 5.35 -8.72
N ALA A 516 -29.26 6.30 -7.98
CA ALA A 516 -28.54 7.16 -7.05
C ALA A 516 -29.29 7.31 -5.73
N ALA A 517 -28.52 7.27 -4.62
CA ALA A 517 -28.99 7.50 -3.27
C ALA A 517 -27.89 8.17 -2.43
N SER A 518 -28.25 8.79 -1.33
CA SER A 518 -27.33 9.19 -0.26
C SER A 518 -27.54 8.34 0.97
N ILE A 519 -26.53 8.26 1.83
CA ILE A 519 -26.61 7.59 3.13
C ILE A 519 -25.93 8.46 4.18
N ASP A 520 -26.51 8.56 5.35
CA ASP A 520 -25.91 9.26 6.47
C ASP A 520 -25.04 8.35 7.35
N SER A 521 -24.39 8.91 8.36
CA SER A 521 -23.54 8.17 9.31
C SER A 521 -24.30 7.14 10.15
N ASN A 522 -25.63 7.21 10.19
CA ASN A 522 -26.49 6.30 10.95
C ASN A 522 -27.10 5.20 10.07
N GLY A 523 -26.73 5.14 8.77
CA GLY A 523 -27.26 4.16 7.84
C GLY A 523 -28.61 4.51 7.22
N LEU A 524 -29.07 5.76 7.34
CA LEU A 524 -30.32 6.21 6.70
C LEU A 524 -30.06 6.54 5.22
N VAL A 525 -30.61 5.69 4.35
CA VAL A 525 -30.54 5.85 2.89
C VAL A 525 -31.67 6.74 2.42
N THR A 526 -31.39 7.71 1.54
CA THR A 526 -32.40 8.55 0.85
C THR A 526 -32.30 8.33 -0.66
N GLY A 527 -33.39 7.97 -1.31
CA GLY A 527 -33.47 7.78 -2.75
C GLY A 527 -33.35 9.08 -3.52
N ILE A 528 -32.58 9.09 -4.62
CA ILE A 528 -32.33 10.28 -5.46
C ILE A 528 -32.72 10.05 -6.92
N ALA A 529 -32.34 8.89 -7.48
CA ALA A 529 -32.68 8.53 -8.86
C ALA A 529 -33.07 7.06 -8.97
N ASN A 530 -33.98 6.74 -9.89
CA ASN A 530 -34.43 5.38 -10.15
C ASN A 530 -33.27 4.46 -10.54
N GLY A 531 -33.35 3.20 -10.14
CA GLY A 531 -32.36 2.18 -10.42
C GLY A 531 -31.98 1.41 -9.17
N THR A 532 -30.75 0.93 -9.09
CA THR A 532 -30.23 0.16 -7.97
C THR A 532 -28.94 0.74 -7.41
N VAL A 533 -28.75 0.61 -6.10
CA VAL A 533 -27.53 1.00 -5.39
C VAL A 533 -27.21 -0.07 -4.34
N TYR A 534 -25.93 -0.21 -3.97
CA TYR A 534 -25.55 -0.93 -2.77
C TYR A 534 -25.38 0.03 -1.60
N GLY A 535 -26.05 -0.26 -0.46
CA GLY A 535 -25.70 0.30 0.83
C GLY A 535 -24.62 -0.56 1.46
N VAL A 536 -23.47 0.03 1.76
CA VAL A 536 -22.27 -0.69 2.23
C VAL A 536 -21.93 -0.22 3.64
N ALA A 537 -21.69 -1.16 4.55
CA ALA A 537 -21.10 -0.90 5.88
C ALA A 537 -19.71 -1.49 5.98
N ILE A 538 -18.79 -0.77 6.60
CA ILE A 538 -17.40 -1.19 6.85
C ILE A 538 -17.14 -1.09 8.35
N ALA A 539 -16.67 -2.18 8.97
CA ALA A 539 -16.38 -2.22 10.39
C ALA A 539 -15.19 -1.31 10.73
N LEU A 540 -15.34 -0.40 11.70
CA LEU A 540 -14.25 0.51 12.10
C LEU A 540 -13.07 -0.20 12.78
N GLN A 541 -13.33 -1.34 13.42
CA GLN A 541 -12.29 -2.13 14.07
C GLN A 541 -11.37 -2.84 13.05
N ASP A 542 -11.92 -3.19 11.89
CA ASP A 542 -11.19 -3.78 10.77
C ASP A 542 -11.81 -3.30 9.45
N ASN A 543 -11.22 -2.30 8.82
CA ASN A 543 -11.72 -1.67 7.59
C ASN A 543 -11.70 -2.59 6.36
N THR A 544 -11.21 -3.82 6.49
CA THR A 544 -11.26 -4.84 5.45
C THR A 544 -12.52 -5.70 5.53
N VAL A 545 -13.26 -5.58 6.63
CA VAL A 545 -14.52 -6.30 6.86
C VAL A 545 -15.69 -5.40 6.48
N SER A 546 -16.39 -5.76 5.43
CA SER A 546 -17.55 -5.02 4.93
C SER A 546 -18.66 -5.96 4.46
N ASP A 547 -19.89 -5.48 4.46
CA ASP A 547 -21.04 -6.14 3.84
C ASP A 547 -21.92 -5.11 3.14
N SER A 548 -22.77 -5.56 2.24
CA SER A 548 -23.61 -4.68 1.44
C SER A 548 -24.97 -5.29 1.16
N ILE A 549 -25.96 -4.40 0.98
CA ILE A 549 -27.31 -4.76 0.58
C ILE A 549 -27.72 -4.01 -0.69
N LEU A 550 -28.25 -4.74 -1.68
CA LEU A 550 -28.76 -4.14 -2.89
C LEU A 550 -30.12 -3.49 -2.63
N ILE A 551 -30.26 -2.19 -2.94
CA ILE A 551 -31.46 -1.41 -2.74
C ILE A 551 -32.03 -1.02 -4.11
N THR A 552 -33.31 -1.26 -4.31
CA THR A 552 -34.04 -0.84 -5.53
C THR A 552 -34.78 0.48 -5.28
N LEU A 553 -34.56 1.42 -6.18
CA LEU A 553 -35.14 2.77 -6.13
C LEU A 553 -36.13 2.94 -7.30
N THR A 554 -37.39 3.30 -6.99
CA THR A 554 -38.40 3.57 -7.98
C THR A 554 -39.15 4.86 -7.62
N ASN A 555 -39.79 5.49 -8.62
CA ASN A 555 -40.53 6.75 -8.47
C ASN A 555 -39.68 7.94 -7.96
N GLN A 556 -38.36 7.90 -8.20
CA GLN A 556 -37.48 9.02 -7.90
C GLN A 556 -37.46 9.99 -9.08
N THR A 557 -37.65 11.26 -8.83
CA THR A 557 -37.55 12.33 -9.84
C THR A 557 -36.20 13.03 -9.63
N ALA A 558 -35.19 12.57 -10.34
CA ALA A 558 -33.91 13.25 -10.38
C ALA A 558 -34.05 14.61 -11.07
N SER A 559 -33.42 15.65 -10.54
CA SER A 559 -33.44 17.01 -11.11
C SER A 559 -32.05 17.39 -11.62
N ALA A 560 -32.01 18.06 -12.78
CA ALA A 560 -30.81 18.70 -13.27
C ALA A 560 -30.30 19.76 -12.26
N PRO A 561 -29.03 20.10 -12.24
CA PRO A 561 -28.50 21.10 -11.32
C PRO A 561 -29.09 22.47 -11.60
N THR A 562 -29.11 23.36 -10.60
CA THR A 562 -29.40 24.78 -10.81
C THR A 562 -28.13 25.59 -10.75
N VAL A 563 -27.96 26.52 -11.70
CA VAL A 563 -26.72 27.30 -11.86
C VAL A 563 -27.00 28.78 -12.02
N VAL A 564 -26.10 29.60 -11.48
CA VAL A 564 -26.12 31.05 -11.70
C VAL A 564 -24.70 31.49 -12.05
N THR A 565 -24.54 32.17 -13.20
CA THR A 565 -23.28 32.85 -13.52
C THR A 565 -23.26 34.16 -12.75
N LEU A 566 -22.16 34.47 -12.08
CA LEU A 566 -21.92 35.69 -11.31
C LEU A 566 -20.88 36.57 -12.01
N PRO A 567 -20.80 37.88 -11.74
CA PRO A 567 -19.80 38.78 -12.33
C PRO A 567 -18.36 38.31 -12.12
N ALA A 568 -17.54 38.48 -13.14
CA ALA A 568 -16.09 38.17 -13.05
C ALA A 568 -15.41 39.11 -12.05
N SER A 569 -14.38 38.60 -11.39
CA SER A 569 -13.54 39.35 -10.47
C SER A 569 -12.06 39.28 -10.90
N ASN A 570 -11.20 40.04 -10.25
CA ASN A 570 -9.75 40.09 -10.52
C ASN A 570 -9.42 40.27 -12.01
N VAL A 571 -10.21 41.07 -12.72
CA VAL A 571 -10.02 41.30 -14.15
C VAL A 571 -8.81 42.19 -14.36
N THR A 572 -7.82 41.70 -15.09
CA THR A 572 -6.60 42.44 -15.51
C THR A 572 -6.56 42.60 -17.03
N SER A 573 -5.43 42.98 -17.56
CA SER A 573 -5.23 43.05 -19.02
C SER A 573 -5.18 41.64 -19.68
N ASN A 574 -4.83 40.59 -18.94
CA ASN A 574 -4.59 39.28 -19.50
C ASN A 574 -5.12 38.11 -18.64
N ALA A 575 -5.85 38.42 -17.57
CA ALA A 575 -6.42 37.38 -16.69
C ALA A 575 -7.75 37.84 -16.07
N ALA A 576 -8.55 36.89 -15.61
CA ALA A 576 -9.76 37.12 -14.84
C ALA A 576 -10.12 35.88 -14.01
N THR A 577 -10.91 36.07 -12.94
CA THR A 577 -11.56 34.98 -12.21
C THR A 577 -13.04 34.95 -12.61
N LEU A 578 -13.48 33.85 -13.18
CA LEU A 578 -14.88 33.57 -13.50
C LEU A 578 -15.60 33.06 -12.26
N ASN A 579 -16.81 33.51 -11.99
CA ASN A 579 -17.57 33.16 -10.79
C ASN A 579 -18.96 32.63 -11.12
N GLY A 580 -19.44 31.74 -10.27
CA GLY A 580 -20.79 31.20 -10.36
C GLY A 580 -21.23 30.52 -9.06
N THR A 581 -22.48 30.07 -9.06
CA THR A 581 -23.01 29.20 -8.02
C THR A 581 -23.72 28.01 -8.64
N VAL A 582 -23.64 26.87 -7.96
CA VAL A 582 -24.27 25.61 -8.38
C VAL A 582 -24.96 24.97 -7.18
N ASN A 583 -26.21 24.55 -7.36
CA ASN A 583 -26.85 23.56 -6.51
C ASN A 583 -26.94 22.24 -7.29
N ALA A 584 -26.31 21.22 -6.80
CA ALA A 584 -26.23 19.92 -7.45
C ALA A 584 -27.54 19.12 -7.42
N ASN A 585 -28.54 19.58 -6.64
CA ASN A 585 -29.83 18.91 -6.43
C ASN A 585 -29.64 17.44 -6.05
N THR A 586 -28.67 17.18 -5.11
CA THR A 586 -28.30 15.89 -4.51
C THR A 586 -27.47 14.93 -5.38
N LEU A 587 -27.44 15.14 -6.70
CA LEU A 587 -26.61 14.30 -7.60
C LEU A 587 -25.20 14.86 -7.71
N SER A 588 -24.20 13.97 -7.83
CA SER A 588 -22.85 14.39 -8.19
C SER A 588 -22.87 15.15 -9.52
N THR A 589 -22.36 16.36 -9.52
CA THR A 589 -22.51 17.35 -10.58
C THR A 589 -21.16 17.90 -11.00
N ASP A 590 -20.77 17.67 -12.25
CA ASP A 590 -19.54 18.23 -12.83
C ASP A 590 -19.77 19.66 -13.27
N VAL A 591 -18.84 20.56 -12.99
CA VAL A 591 -18.96 22.00 -13.21
C VAL A 591 -17.81 22.51 -14.07
N ILE A 592 -18.17 23.28 -15.09
CA ILE A 592 -17.22 23.96 -15.99
C ILE A 592 -17.64 25.41 -16.21
N PHE A 593 -16.68 26.23 -16.62
CA PHE A 593 -16.95 27.54 -17.26
C PHE A 593 -16.62 27.45 -18.74
N ALA A 594 -17.53 27.98 -19.57
CA ALA A 594 -17.28 28.24 -20.98
C ALA A 594 -17.01 29.73 -21.17
N TYR A 595 -15.97 30.12 -21.91
CA TYR A 595 -15.63 31.52 -22.14
C TYR A 595 -15.03 31.76 -23.52
N GLY A 596 -15.10 32.99 -24.01
CA GLY A 596 -14.54 33.39 -25.30
C GLY A 596 -14.93 34.82 -25.69
N THR A 597 -14.53 35.27 -26.88
CA THR A 597 -14.78 36.61 -27.36
C THR A 597 -16.17 36.81 -27.99
N ASN A 598 -16.99 35.80 -27.94
CA ASN A 598 -18.38 35.83 -28.41
C ASN A 598 -19.22 34.76 -27.70
N VAL A 599 -20.52 34.73 -27.94
CA VAL A 599 -21.51 33.82 -27.31
C VAL A 599 -21.34 32.32 -27.67
N PHE A 600 -20.43 31.97 -28.57
CA PHE A 600 -20.06 30.58 -28.86
C PHE A 600 -18.94 30.08 -27.95
N TYR A 601 -18.35 30.96 -27.16
CA TYR A 601 -17.30 30.79 -26.14
C TYR A 601 -15.95 30.29 -26.66
N GLY A 602 -15.85 29.11 -27.21
CA GLY A 602 -14.61 28.54 -27.80
C GLY A 602 -13.62 27.90 -26.82
N HIS A 603 -13.66 28.26 -25.54
CA HIS A 603 -12.83 27.70 -24.49
C HIS A 603 -13.66 27.17 -23.33
N ILE A 604 -13.14 26.11 -22.68
CA ILE A 604 -13.73 25.48 -21.50
C ILE A 604 -12.66 25.33 -20.44
N VAL A 605 -12.99 25.63 -19.19
CA VAL A 605 -12.13 25.42 -18.03
C VAL A 605 -12.94 24.75 -16.90
N PRO A 606 -12.38 23.75 -16.19
CA PRO A 606 -13.02 23.18 -15.00
C PRO A 606 -13.19 24.25 -13.92
N ALA A 607 -14.29 24.18 -13.18
CA ALA A 607 -14.50 25.01 -12.01
C ALA A 607 -13.67 24.52 -10.82
N ASN A 608 -13.56 25.34 -9.81
CA ASN A 608 -13.05 24.99 -8.48
C ASN A 608 -14.14 25.29 -7.44
N PRO A 609 -14.70 24.23 -6.78
CA PRO A 609 -14.49 22.80 -7.01
C PRO A 609 -15.02 22.32 -8.39
N PRO A 610 -14.37 21.30 -9.02
CA PRO A 610 -14.78 20.79 -10.32
C PRO A 610 -16.03 19.91 -10.25
N THR A 611 -16.34 19.37 -9.08
CA THR A 611 -17.54 18.57 -8.80
C THR A 611 -18.21 19.08 -7.54
N VAL A 612 -19.52 19.25 -7.60
CA VAL A 612 -20.39 19.68 -6.49
C VAL A 612 -21.40 18.58 -6.16
N THR A 613 -21.65 18.36 -4.86
CA THR A 613 -22.63 17.39 -4.36
C THR A 613 -23.55 18.03 -3.33
N GLY A 614 -24.66 17.36 -3.00
CA GLY A 614 -25.60 17.82 -1.99
C GLY A 614 -26.68 18.76 -2.55
N ASN A 615 -27.51 19.34 -1.67
CA ASN A 615 -28.65 20.16 -2.01
C ASN A 615 -28.51 21.61 -1.51
N THR A 616 -27.28 22.08 -1.37
CA THR A 616 -26.98 23.47 -1.00
C THR A 616 -26.31 24.21 -2.14
N VAL A 617 -26.55 25.53 -2.22
CA VAL A 617 -25.89 26.38 -3.20
C VAL A 617 -24.41 26.50 -2.85
N THR A 618 -23.57 26.06 -3.75
CA THR A 618 -22.10 26.06 -3.60
C THR A 618 -21.49 27.10 -4.52
N PRO A 619 -20.64 28.02 -4.04
CA PRO A 619 -19.84 28.90 -4.87
C PRO A 619 -18.82 28.11 -5.69
N VAL A 620 -18.65 28.50 -6.96
CA VAL A 620 -17.66 27.92 -7.86
C VAL A 620 -16.93 29.03 -8.62
N SER A 621 -15.64 28.84 -8.92
CA SER A 621 -14.85 29.81 -9.65
C SER A 621 -13.84 29.15 -10.57
N ALA A 622 -13.28 29.92 -11.52
CA ALA A 622 -12.13 29.48 -12.32
C ALA A 622 -11.26 30.68 -12.67
N ASP A 623 -9.97 30.55 -12.45
CA ASP A 623 -8.97 31.52 -12.88
C ASP A 623 -8.57 31.23 -14.32
N ILE A 624 -8.64 32.24 -15.17
CA ILE A 624 -8.24 32.17 -16.57
C ILE A 624 -7.14 33.19 -16.86
N THR A 625 -6.18 32.80 -17.68
CA THR A 625 -5.01 33.63 -18.06
C THR A 625 -4.80 33.61 -19.58
N GLY A 626 -3.90 34.44 -20.07
CA GLY A 626 -3.60 34.49 -21.50
C GLY A 626 -4.67 35.21 -22.32
N LEU A 627 -5.48 36.03 -21.68
CA LEU A 627 -6.51 36.83 -22.36
C LEU A 627 -5.90 37.96 -23.18
N THR A 628 -6.60 38.34 -24.26
CA THR A 628 -6.24 39.51 -25.08
C THR A 628 -6.62 40.79 -24.36
N PRO A 629 -5.76 41.75 -24.22
CA PRO A 629 -6.06 43.04 -23.59
C PRO A 629 -7.13 43.83 -24.36
N ASN A 630 -7.83 44.71 -23.64
CA ASN A 630 -8.89 45.59 -24.17
C ASN A 630 -9.94 44.83 -25.01
N THR A 631 -10.30 43.62 -24.56
CA THR A 631 -11.16 42.73 -25.30
C THR A 631 -12.36 42.36 -24.43
N LEU A 632 -13.54 42.37 -25.05
CA LEU A 632 -14.80 41.90 -24.43
C LEU A 632 -14.83 40.37 -24.46
N TYR A 633 -15.00 39.75 -23.30
CA TYR A 633 -15.21 38.32 -23.16
C TYR A 633 -16.60 38.01 -22.65
N HIS A 634 -17.14 36.93 -23.17
CA HIS A 634 -18.38 36.29 -22.75
C HIS A 634 -18.04 35.06 -21.93
N TYR A 635 -18.81 34.75 -20.93
CA TYR A 635 -18.68 33.48 -20.19
C TYR A 635 -19.96 33.09 -19.49
N ARG A 636 -20.06 31.79 -19.18
CA ARG A 636 -21.11 31.22 -18.36
C ARG A 636 -20.60 29.98 -17.61
N VAL A 637 -21.23 29.70 -16.46
CA VAL A 637 -21.09 28.40 -15.78
C VAL A 637 -22.02 27.39 -16.42
N SER A 638 -21.56 26.13 -16.52
CA SER A 638 -22.36 24.99 -16.93
C SER A 638 -22.15 23.84 -15.97
N ALA A 639 -23.22 23.17 -15.56
CA ALA A 639 -23.13 22.04 -14.64
C ALA A 639 -23.97 20.88 -15.16
N THR A 640 -23.41 19.64 -15.03
CA THR A 640 -24.01 18.42 -15.57
C THR A 640 -24.07 17.35 -14.50
N ASN A 641 -25.23 16.75 -14.31
CA ASN A 641 -25.39 15.55 -13.50
C ASN A 641 -26.16 14.46 -14.29
N ALA A 642 -26.49 13.35 -13.67
CA ALA A 642 -27.18 12.22 -14.32
C ALA A 642 -28.59 12.58 -14.79
N ALA A 643 -29.22 13.65 -14.26
CA ALA A 643 -30.56 14.13 -14.68
C ALA A 643 -30.50 15.13 -15.84
N GLY A 644 -29.34 15.70 -16.15
CA GLY A 644 -29.18 16.64 -17.26
C GLY A 644 -28.15 17.73 -17.02
N THR A 645 -28.06 18.63 -17.99
CA THR A 645 -27.16 19.79 -17.97
C THR A 645 -27.97 21.08 -17.81
N SER A 646 -27.50 21.95 -16.92
CA SER A 646 -27.99 23.33 -16.80
C SER A 646 -26.85 24.31 -17.08
N THR A 647 -27.23 25.44 -17.70
CA THR A 647 -26.28 26.52 -18.03
C THR A 647 -26.78 27.83 -17.45
N GLY A 648 -25.89 28.62 -16.87
CA GLY A 648 -26.15 29.95 -16.38
C GLY A 648 -26.28 30.97 -17.52
N ALA A 649 -26.76 32.15 -17.20
CA ALA A 649 -26.85 33.26 -18.15
C ALA A 649 -25.45 33.64 -18.69
N ASP A 650 -25.39 34.15 -19.91
CA ASP A 650 -24.20 34.77 -20.48
C ASP A 650 -23.91 36.07 -19.73
N ILE A 651 -22.69 36.23 -19.24
CA ILE A 651 -22.18 37.44 -18.61
C ILE A 651 -20.91 37.85 -19.32
N THR A 652 -20.69 39.15 -19.41
CA THR A 652 -19.52 39.72 -20.06
C THR A 652 -18.58 40.42 -19.08
N PHE A 653 -17.30 40.44 -19.41
CA PHE A 653 -16.31 41.33 -18.81
C PHE A 653 -15.33 41.83 -19.87
N SER A 654 -14.73 42.99 -19.66
CA SER A 654 -13.69 43.49 -20.55
C SER A 654 -12.36 43.48 -19.84
N THR A 655 -11.36 42.88 -20.49
CA THR A 655 -9.96 42.96 -20.00
C THR A 655 -9.46 44.39 -20.03
N GLY A 656 -8.63 44.71 -19.08
CA GLY A 656 -7.99 46.04 -19.03
C GLY A 656 -7.08 46.31 -20.23
N ASN A 657 -6.82 47.58 -20.48
CA ASN A 657 -5.77 47.95 -21.44
C ASN A 657 -4.41 47.39 -20.99
N VAL A 658 -3.53 47.05 -21.95
CA VAL A 658 -2.11 47.02 -21.67
C VAL A 658 -1.64 48.45 -21.43
N GLY A 659 -2.09 49.00 -20.33
CA GLY A 659 -1.42 50.18 -19.82
C GLY A 659 -0.04 49.74 -19.40
N VAL A 660 0.97 50.48 -19.78
CA VAL A 660 2.28 50.40 -19.12
C VAL A 660 1.98 50.56 -17.64
N SER A 661 2.04 49.46 -16.91
CA SER A 661 1.63 49.43 -15.51
C SER A 661 2.50 50.43 -14.74
N GLY A 662 1.87 51.32 -14.10
CA GLY A 662 2.52 52.08 -13.05
C GLY A 662 2.77 53.52 -13.30
N ASN A 663 1.82 54.27 -13.81
CA ASN A 663 2.10 55.71 -13.73
C ASN A 663 0.83 56.46 -13.48
N ASP A 664 0.74 56.87 -12.25
CA ASP A 664 -0.05 58.01 -11.90
C ASP A 664 0.74 59.25 -12.42
N PRO A 665 0.33 59.85 -13.57
CA PRO A 665 0.97 61.06 -14.10
C PRO A 665 0.86 62.27 -13.15
N SER A 666 0.02 62.15 -12.12
CA SER A 666 -0.19 63.18 -11.08
C SER A 666 0.97 63.31 -10.12
N LYS A 667 1.97 62.43 -10.17
CA LYS A 667 3.15 62.47 -9.27
C LYS A 667 4.34 63.28 -9.82
N ILE A 668 4.28 63.74 -11.07
CA ILE A 668 5.28 64.60 -11.68
C ILE A 668 4.66 65.95 -12.02
N ASP A 669 4.95 66.97 -11.24
CA ASP A 669 4.54 68.32 -11.56
C ASP A 669 5.71 69.05 -12.21
N ILE A 670 5.45 69.71 -13.38
CA ILE A 670 6.38 70.40 -14.17
C ILE A 670 5.92 71.90 -14.27
N TYR A 671 6.73 72.82 -13.89
CA TYR A 671 6.38 74.26 -14.00
C TYR A 671 7.57 75.12 -14.28
N PRO A 672 7.44 76.22 -15.04
CA PRO A 672 6.22 76.49 -15.81
C PRO A 672 6.05 75.62 -17.03
N VAL A 673 4.79 75.45 -17.49
CA VAL A 673 4.48 74.79 -18.77
C VAL A 673 3.45 75.68 -19.50
N PRO A 674 3.75 76.15 -20.70
CA PRO A 674 5.01 76.01 -21.45
C PRO A 674 6.21 76.69 -20.75
N ASN A 675 7.41 76.22 -21.05
CA ASN A 675 8.67 76.76 -20.58
C ASN A 675 9.60 77.09 -21.76
N ASP A 676 10.72 77.73 -21.51
CA ASP A 676 11.75 78.11 -22.51
C ASP A 676 12.88 77.07 -22.58
N GLY A 677 12.71 75.90 -21.95
CA GLY A 677 13.75 74.89 -21.76
C GLY A 677 14.28 74.87 -20.34
N HIS A 678 13.90 75.84 -19.50
CA HIS A 678 14.20 75.87 -18.07
C HIS A 678 12.89 75.61 -17.29
N PHE A 679 12.87 74.62 -16.42
CA PHE A 679 11.68 74.22 -15.64
C PHE A 679 12.04 73.45 -14.38
N ASN A 680 11.15 73.43 -13.44
CA ASN A 680 11.26 72.63 -12.24
C ASN A 680 10.35 71.39 -12.32
N ILE A 681 10.86 70.33 -11.77
CA ILE A 681 10.12 69.11 -11.56
C ILE A 681 9.87 68.97 -10.06
N THR A 682 8.60 68.82 -9.65
CA THR A 682 8.26 68.49 -8.27
C THR A 682 7.88 67.04 -8.19
N LEU A 683 8.52 66.33 -7.29
CA LEU A 683 8.28 64.92 -7.02
C LEU A 683 7.94 64.74 -5.53
N ASN A 684 7.06 63.81 -5.23
CA ASN A 684 6.72 63.48 -3.84
C ASN A 684 6.80 61.98 -3.58
N SER A 685 7.48 61.58 -2.49
CA SER A 685 7.57 60.18 -2.06
C SER A 685 7.67 60.12 -0.56
N GLU A 686 6.88 59.24 0.08
CA GLU A 686 6.92 59.02 1.53
C GLU A 686 8.24 58.38 1.97
N ASN A 687 8.80 57.52 1.14
CA ASN A 687 10.06 56.83 1.35
C ASN A 687 11.15 57.42 0.46
N GLU A 688 12.43 57.27 0.86
CA GLU A 688 13.55 57.66 0.05
C GLU A 688 13.67 56.76 -1.19
N VAL A 689 13.50 57.35 -2.39
CA VAL A 689 13.53 56.65 -3.67
C VAL A 689 14.45 57.35 -4.64
N SER A 690 15.28 56.58 -5.33
CA SER A 690 16.17 57.10 -6.37
C SER A 690 15.54 56.90 -7.75
N TYR A 691 15.41 57.97 -8.50
CA TYR A 691 14.91 57.96 -9.87
C TYR A 691 15.98 58.38 -10.85
N LYS A 692 16.03 57.73 -12.01
CA LYS A 692 16.79 58.16 -13.18
C LYS A 692 15.87 59.02 -14.05
N LEU A 693 16.32 60.26 -14.33
CA LEU A 693 15.62 61.23 -15.15
C LEU A 693 16.17 61.22 -16.58
N GLU A 694 15.26 61.04 -17.55
CA GLU A 694 15.55 61.10 -18.98
C GLU A 694 14.53 62.01 -19.68
N ILE A 695 14.93 62.82 -20.67
CA ILE A 695 14.02 63.64 -21.47
C ILE A 695 14.26 63.35 -22.95
N TYR A 696 13.20 63.17 -23.68
CA TYR A 696 13.20 62.88 -25.12
C TYR A 696 12.41 63.92 -25.90
N ASN A 697 12.86 64.22 -27.12
CA ASN A 697 12.09 65.00 -28.07
C ASN A 697 10.98 64.19 -28.74
N ASN A 698 10.22 64.83 -29.64
CA ASN A 698 9.10 64.16 -30.36
C ASN A 698 9.59 63.16 -31.41
N LEU A 699 10.88 63.07 -31.73
CA LEU A 699 11.48 62.04 -32.61
C LEU A 699 12.01 60.85 -31.83
N GLY A 700 11.93 60.88 -30.48
CA GLY A 700 12.43 59.80 -29.62
C GLY A 700 13.95 59.93 -29.30
N GLU A 701 14.58 61.03 -29.65
CA GLU A 701 15.99 61.31 -29.32
C GLU A 701 16.10 61.76 -27.87
N ARG A 702 17.06 61.19 -27.11
CA ARG A 702 17.32 61.61 -25.74
C ARG A 702 18.09 62.93 -25.68
N ILE A 703 17.43 63.99 -25.21
CA ILE A 703 17.96 65.33 -25.11
C ILE A 703 18.60 65.58 -23.76
N TYR A 704 18.09 64.92 -22.69
CA TYR A 704 18.59 65.03 -21.35
C TYR A 704 18.59 63.70 -20.66
N GLY A 705 19.69 63.35 -19.96
CA GLY A 705 19.73 61.99 -19.32
C GLY A 705 20.92 61.84 -18.40
N ASP A 706 20.92 60.64 -17.74
CA ASP A 706 21.89 60.20 -16.75
C ASP A 706 21.88 60.98 -15.43
N HIS A 707 20.81 61.73 -15.14
CA HIS A 707 20.66 62.45 -13.87
C HIS A 707 19.87 61.55 -12.88
N THR A 708 20.45 61.31 -11.71
CA THR A 708 19.80 60.57 -10.63
C THR A 708 19.21 61.55 -9.64
N ILE A 709 17.92 61.48 -9.36
CA ILE A 709 17.21 62.30 -8.38
C ILE A 709 16.85 61.43 -7.20
N ILE A 710 17.26 61.79 -5.99
CA ILE A 710 16.85 61.18 -4.75
C ILE A 710 15.64 61.95 -4.20
N VAL A 711 14.51 61.28 -4.07
CA VAL A 711 13.25 61.88 -3.63
C VAL A 711 12.90 61.37 -2.23
N LYS A 712 12.69 62.30 -1.29
CA LYS A 712 12.17 62.02 0.05
C LYS A 712 11.30 63.20 0.49
N GLY A 713 10.04 62.96 0.78
CA GLY A 713 9.07 64.04 0.92
C GLY A 713 8.83 64.72 -0.42
N THR A 714 8.56 66.02 -0.39
CA THR A 714 8.43 66.85 -1.59
C THR A 714 9.83 67.34 -2.03
N THR A 715 10.29 66.92 -3.19
CA THR A 715 11.57 67.23 -3.78
C THR A 715 11.35 68.06 -5.05
N VAL A 716 12.01 69.20 -5.18
CA VAL A 716 12.00 70.06 -6.38
C VAL A 716 13.38 70.01 -7.03
N THR A 717 13.41 69.66 -8.32
CA THR A 717 14.65 69.60 -9.10
C THR A 717 14.52 70.53 -10.31
N SER A 718 15.51 71.46 -10.52
CA SER A 718 15.56 72.30 -11.70
C SER A 718 16.21 71.54 -12.85
N VAL A 719 15.63 71.65 -14.01
CA VAL A 719 16.17 71.15 -15.29
C VAL A 719 16.37 72.24 -16.28
N ASP A 720 17.56 72.24 -16.88
CA ASP A 720 17.93 73.12 -18.01
C ASP A 720 18.27 72.25 -19.21
N LEU A 721 17.50 72.33 -20.29
CA LEU A 721 17.71 71.60 -21.52
C LEU A 721 18.70 72.31 -22.47
N GLY A 722 19.15 73.51 -22.11
CA GLY A 722 19.95 74.34 -23.00
C GLY A 722 19.20 74.82 -24.27
N PRO A 723 19.90 75.07 -25.39
CA PRO A 723 19.27 75.49 -26.61
C PRO A 723 18.54 74.37 -27.36
N VAL A 724 17.29 74.07 -26.97
CA VAL A 724 16.41 73.05 -27.64
C VAL A 724 15.35 73.82 -28.46
N PRO A 725 14.83 73.23 -29.58
CA PRO A 725 13.72 73.72 -30.37
C PRO A 725 12.41 73.82 -29.62
N SER A 726 11.54 74.77 -29.97
CA SER A 726 10.13 74.67 -29.49
C SER A 726 9.45 73.44 -29.94
N GLY A 727 8.76 72.76 -29.04
CA GLY A 727 8.09 71.48 -29.35
C GLY A 727 7.65 70.73 -28.13
N LEU A 728 7.06 69.48 -28.38
CA LEU A 728 6.59 68.57 -27.38
C LEU A 728 7.77 67.66 -26.92
N TYR A 729 8.00 67.58 -25.62
CA TYR A 729 9.04 66.80 -25.01
C TYR A 729 8.35 65.77 -24.04
N THR A 730 9.05 64.67 -23.84
CA THR A 730 8.63 63.62 -22.94
C THR A 730 9.65 63.38 -21.87
N ILE A 731 9.28 63.55 -20.61
CA ILE A 731 10.08 63.25 -19.43
C ILE A 731 9.78 61.83 -18.97
N ILE A 732 10.80 61.07 -18.63
CA ILE A 732 10.73 59.72 -18.11
C ILE A 732 11.54 59.65 -16.82
N LEU A 733 10.90 59.24 -15.74
CA LEU A 733 11.55 58.90 -14.47
C LEU A 733 11.47 57.40 -14.26
N ARG A 734 12.61 56.79 -14.00
CA ARG A 734 12.67 55.30 -13.76
C ARG A 734 13.41 55.02 -12.48
N ASN A 735 12.93 54.01 -11.74
CA ASN A 735 13.67 53.30 -10.72
C ASN A 735 13.68 51.82 -11.01
N SER A 736 14.14 50.95 -10.09
CA SER A 736 14.18 49.50 -10.26
C SER A 736 12.80 48.85 -10.39
N GLU A 737 11.73 49.49 -9.94
CA GLU A 737 10.40 48.92 -9.82
C GLU A 737 9.33 49.64 -10.66
N ASN A 738 9.53 50.94 -10.93
CA ASN A 738 8.52 51.82 -11.51
C ASN A 738 9.09 52.78 -12.58
N GLN A 739 8.21 53.18 -13.51
CA GLN A 739 8.50 54.21 -14.49
C GLN A 739 7.35 55.21 -14.52
N ALA A 740 7.67 56.54 -14.47
CA ALA A 740 6.73 57.63 -14.65
C ALA A 740 7.03 58.38 -15.94
N VAL A 741 6.00 58.72 -16.71
CA VAL A 741 6.13 59.44 -18.02
C VAL A 741 5.19 60.61 -18.03
N ARG A 742 5.69 61.83 -18.41
CA ARG A 742 4.88 63.02 -18.64
C ARG A 742 5.36 63.79 -19.86
N LYS A 743 4.41 64.34 -20.58
CA LYS A 743 4.70 65.24 -21.72
C LYS A 743 4.56 66.69 -21.29
N PHE A 744 5.44 67.54 -21.80
CA PHE A 744 5.43 68.99 -21.58
C PHE A 744 5.82 69.75 -22.84
N MET A 745 5.48 71.04 -22.90
CA MET A 745 5.74 71.91 -24.05
C MET A 745 6.88 72.85 -23.72
N VAL A 746 7.83 72.93 -24.62
CA VAL A 746 8.84 73.94 -24.65
C VAL A 746 8.47 74.98 -25.73
N ASN A 747 8.46 76.30 -25.41
CA ASN A 747 8.10 77.36 -26.28
C ASN A 747 9.11 78.50 -26.11
N LYS A 748 9.96 78.68 -27.09
CA LYS A 748 10.98 79.77 -27.14
C LYS A 748 10.51 80.90 -28.04
#